data_03004899310e2514f5a7cb2679f7af8f
#
_entry.id   03004899310e2514f5a7cb2679f7af8f
#
_cell.length_a   1.000
_cell.length_b   1.000
_cell.length_c   1.000
_cell.angle_alpha   90.00
_cell.angle_beta   90.00
_cell.angle_gamma   90.00
#
_symmetry.space_group_name_H-M   'P 1'
#
loop_
_entity.id
_entity.type
_entity.pdbx_description
1 polymer ?
#
loop_
_entity_poly.entity_id
_entity_poly.type
_entity_poly.pdbx_seq_one_letter_code
_entity_poly.pdbx_strand_id
1 'polypeptide(L)'
;MRRQLARTLRLQPLGCAMGMILCAAQAQAQDAGRRPHAARQSAPQLATVKVTAALDQARNQLSPSTGSSLYVFTPQALKALPLGRATPLNEVLLQAPGVVRDSFGQLHIRGNMANIQYRINGVILPESIAGFGQTLDTRIIKSVSLLDGALPAQYGLRTAGVISIDTRSGAQLGDGGSVGVTAGSNGHLAPFLDVHGHRGRWSWFFSGSYLRDDLGISAPTAARHTLHDRTWQGNGFGDLTYLINAHARISLLAGVSDNRFQIPPNPGQPALYQLAGVSSYPSADLNENQNELTRFAVLSLQGKLGNTDYQISAGQRYSQVDYLPDPIGDLMYLGVAATVMRSNRADTLQADFATPLGLRNTVRYGFFGDFQRGVQDSTARVFAADAAGNQTSAVPFTLLDNHVLLARTASAYVQDQWNASDRLTLNGGLRYDRISGFLDESQISPRLGLVYQLDNQWTLHAGYARYFSPPAPGLITTTDLAEFAGTTNQQPGNSNTDVRAMRENYYDAGVQWAPDANLTLGLDAYFSQTRDTLDVGQFGTALIFADFNYGYGRNHGVEFTANWQHGPLHAYLNAAVDMARAKVIASGQYNWSPAEVSYIADHWILLDHAPRLTGSGGLDYRFATGTTAGFDFMYSSGLRAGFANTQTMPGWFQLNLSVGRRFDLPELGTLHARLALVNALDRVIELRNGTGLGVGLAPQYAQRRGVYLTLRKNF
;
A
#
# COMPACT_ATOMS: atom_id res chain seq x y z
N MET A 1 -18.17 1.41 -34.28
CA MET A 1 -17.04 0.79 -35.00
C MET A 1 -15.67 1.02 -34.36
N ARG A 2 -15.36 2.19 -33.75
CA ARG A 2 -14.07 2.42 -33.02
C ARG A 2 -13.95 1.71 -31.65
N ARG A 3 -15.05 1.30 -31.01
CA ARG A 3 -15.06 0.59 -29.70
C ARG A 3 -14.74 -0.90 -29.78
N GLN A 4 -14.90 -1.56 -30.93
CA GLN A 4 -14.54 -2.98 -31.07
C GLN A 4 -13.04 -3.23 -31.32
N LEU A 5 -12.33 -2.27 -31.90
CA LEU A 5 -10.87 -2.38 -32.11
C LEU A 5 -10.05 -2.23 -30.81
N ALA A 6 -10.58 -1.52 -29.80
CA ALA A 6 -9.92 -1.37 -28.50
C ALA A 6 -9.98 -2.64 -27.63
N ARG A 7 -10.97 -3.53 -27.83
CA ARG A 7 -11.11 -4.79 -27.06
C ARG A 7 -10.14 -5.89 -27.52
N THR A 8 -9.78 -5.93 -28.79
CA THR A 8 -8.87 -6.96 -29.34
C THR A 8 -7.40 -6.70 -29.05
N LEU A 9 -7.00 -5.47 -28.72
CA LEU A 9 -5.62 -5.11 -28.37
C LEU A 9 -5.28 -5.33 -26.87
N ARG A 10 -6.28 -5.62 -26.01
CA ARG A 10 -6.07 -5.79 -24.54
C ARG A 10 -5.54 -7.17 -24.13
N LEU A 11 -5.57 -8.16 -24.98
CA LEU A 11 -5.13 -9.54 -24.67
C LEU A 11 -3.68 -9.87 -25.11
N GLN A 12 -3.02 -9.01 -25.88
CA GLN A 12 -1.69 -9.31 -26.43
C GLN A 12 -0.48 -9.07 -25.48
N PRO A 13 -0.46 -8.10 -24.53
CA PRO A 13 0.78 -7.86 -23.78
C PRO A 13 1.09 -8.93 -22.73
N LEU A 14 0.10 -9.58 -22.11
CA LEU A 14 0.38 -10.65 -21.14
C LEU A 14 0.85 -11.95 -21.82
N GLY A 15 0.32 -12.28 -22.98
CA GLY A 15 0.76 -13.42 -23.78
C GLY A 15 2.19 -13.31 -24.27
N CYS A 16 2.62 -12.10 -24.67
CA CYS A 16 3.99 -11.85 -25.12
C CYS A 16 5.02 -11.83 -23.98
N ALA A 17 4.66 -11.30 -22.80
CA ALA A 17 5.55 -11.31 -21.64
C ALA A 17 5.73 -12.75 -21.10
N MET A 18 4.69 -13.53 -21.08
CA MET A 18 4.74 -14.94 -20.65
C MET A 18 5.42 -15.82 -21.71
N GLY A 19 5.24 -15.53 -22.99
CA GLY A 19 5.92 -16.19 -24.10
C GLY A 19 7.43 -15.95 -24.12
N MET A 20 7.91 -14.72 -23.83
CA MET A 20 9.34 -14.42 -23.74
C MET A 20 10.01 -15.10 -22.53
N ILE A 21 9.32 -15.25 -21.41
CA ILE A 21 9.83 -15.96 -20.23
C ILE A 21 9.95 -17.46 -20.50
N LEU A 22 9.02 -18.07 -21.22
CA LEU A 22 9.07 -19.47 -21.62
C LEU A 22 10.17 -19.77 -22.65
N CYS A 23 10.43 -18.87 -23.61
CA CYS A 23 11.52 -19.00 -24.56
C CYS A 23 12.92 -18.91 -23.91
N ALA A 24 13.08 -18.06 -22.89
CA ALA A 24 14.34 -17.98 -22.13
C ALA A 24 14.62 -19.27 -21.32
N ALA A 25 13.57 -19.93 -20.81
CA ALA A 25 13.70 -21.18 -20.07
C ALA A 25 14.05 -22.39 -20.97
N GLN A 26 13.59 -22.40 -22.22
CA GLN A 26 13.91 -23.48 -23.16
C GLN A 26 15.36 -23.40 -23.70
N ALA A 27 15.94 -22.20 -23.83
CA ALA A 27 17.32 -22.05 -24.27
C ALA A 27 18.37 -22.58 -23.25
N GLN A 28 18.00 -22.66 -21.98
CA GLN A 28 18.89 -23.18 -20.91
C GLN A 28 18.77 -24.70 -20.67
N ALA A 29 17.69 -25.33 -21.11
CA ALA A 29 17.46 -26.77 -20.90
C ALA A 29 18.28 -27.69 -21.81
N GLN A 30 18.90 -27.17 -22.88
CA GLN A 30 19.66 -27.98 -23.83
C GLN A 30 21.13 -28.20 -23.46
N ASP A 31 21.67 -27.50 -22.44
CA ASP A 31 23.09 -27.61 -22.04
C ASP A 31 23.33 -28.37 -20.71
N ALA A 32 22.32 -29.05 -20.16
CA ALA A 32 22.35 -29.72 -18.85
C ALA A 32 22.96 -31.13 -18.86
N GLY A 33 23.77 -31.48 -19.85
CA GLY A 33 24.38 -32.80 -20.03
C GLY A 33 25.78 -33.00 -19.42
N ARG A 34 26.32 -32.06 -18.62
CA ARG A 34 27.63 -32.22 -17.96
C ARG A 34 27.55 -32.10 -16.45
N ARG A 35 28.09 -33.11 -15.75
CA ARG A 35 28.18 -33.22 -14.29
C ARG A 35 28.79 -31.96 -13.67
N PRO A 36 28.28 -31.45 -12.53
CA PRO A 36 28.84 -30.25 -11.90
C PRO A 36 30.15 -30.60 -11.20
N HIS A 37 31.27 -30.19 -11.77
CA HIS A 37 32.44 -29.87 -10.96
C HIS A 37 32.07 -28.63 -10.12
N ALA A 38 32.39 -28.67 -8.81
CA ALA A 38 32.26 -27.52 -7.91
C ALA A 38 32.90 -26.30 -8.58
N ALA A 39 32.10 -25.42 -9.14
CA ALA A 39 32.53 -24.23 -9.83
C ALA A 39 33.18 -23.28 -8.80
N ARG A 40 34.49 -23.13 -8.83
CA ARG A 40 35.17 -21.97 -8.26
C ARG A 40 34.50 -20.75 -8.85
N GLN A 41 33.80 -19.95 -8.01
CA GLN A 41 33.28 -18.65 -8.44
C GLN A 41 34.43 -17.86 -9.09
N SER A 42 34.26 -17.52 -10.36
CA SER A 42 35.30 -16.81 -11.09
C SER A 42 35.53 -15.42 -10.46
N ALA A 43 36.78 -14.97 -10.38
CA ALA A 43 37.16 -13.67 -9.80
C ALA A 43 36.29 -12.47 -10.28
N PRO A 44 35.87 -12.41 -11.57
CA PRO A 44 34.96 -11.37 -12.06
C PRO A 44 33.56 -11.37 -11.41
N GLN A 45 33.01 -12.55 -11.07
CA GLN A 45 31.70 -12.66 -10.42
C GLN A 45 31.73 -12.15 -8.98
N LEU A 46 32.78 -12.45 -8.23
CA LEU A 46 32.98 -11.92 -6.87
C LEU A 46 33.14 -10.40 -6.88
N ALA A 47 33.81 -9.83 -7.87
CA ALA A 47 33.96 -8.38 -8.03
C ALA A 47 32.62 -7.70 -8.30
N THR A 48 31.79 -8.24 -9.18
CA THR A 48 30.44 -7.71 -9.49
C THR A 48 29.54 -7.72 -8.27
N VAL A 49 29.51 -8.81 -7.49
CA VAL A 49 28.72 -8.91 -6.26
C VAL A 49 29.18 -7.88 -5.22
N LYS A 50 30.49 -7.70 -5.01
CA LYS A 50 31.04 -6.71 -4.08
C LYS A 50 30.70 -5.28 -4.49
N VAL A 51 30.84 -4.95 -5.78
CA VAL A 51 30.51 -3.61 -6.30
C VAL A 51 29.01 -3.34 -6.13
N THR A 52 28.15 -4.30 -6.46
CA THR A 52 26.70 -4.15 -6.27
C THR A 52 26.36 -3.92 -4.80
N ALA A 53 26.95 -4.68 -3.87
CA ALA A 53 26.74 -4.50 -2.43
C ALA A 53 27.19 -3.12 -1.94
N ALA A 54 28.33 -2.62 -2.42
CA ALA A 54 28.81 -1.28 -2.08
C ALA A 54 27.89 -0.18 -2.60
N LEU A 55 27.35 -0.32 -3.82
CA LEU A 55 26.39 0.62 -4.38
C LEU A 55 25.03 0.55 -3.65
N ASP A 56 24.58 -0.63 -3.21
CA ASP A 56 23.38 -0.76 -2.37
C ASP A 56 23.58 -0.08 -1.00
N GLN A 57 24.75 -0.25 -0.40
CA GLN A 57 25.10 0.44 0.85
C GLN A 57 25.13 1.97 0.65
N ALA A 58 25.74 2.47 -0.43
CA ALA A 58 25.76 3.89 -0.77
C ALA A 58 24.33 4.45 -0.98
N ARG A 59 23.44 3.68 -1.63
CA ARG A 59 22.02 4.04 -1.75
C ARG A 59 21.34 4.19 -0.38
N ASN A 60 21.59 3.26 0.54
CA ASN A 60 21.02 3.32 1.88
C ASN A 60 21.57 4.52 2.69
N GLN A 61 22.79 4.99 2.40
CA GLN A 61 23.36 6.19 3.01
C GLN A 61 22.74 7.51 2.51
N LEU A 62 22.00 7.48 1.40
CA LEU A 62 21.18 8.63 1.00
C LEU A 62 20.09 8.96 2.04
N SER A 63 19.71 8.01 2.89
CA SER A 63 18.84 8.23 4.03
C SER A 63 19.66 8.48 5.29
N PRO A 64 19.32 9.50 6.11
CA PRO A 64 20.02 9.73 7.36
C PRO A 64 19.68 8.68 8.41
N SER A 65 20.52 8.54 9.44
CA SER A 65 20.08 7.91 10.68
C SER A 65 19.01 8.78 11.32
N THR A 66 17.83 8.22 11.56
CA THR A 66 16.66 9.00 11.94
C THR A 66 16.43 8.96 13.44
N GLY A 67 15.93 10.07 14.00
CA GLY A 67 15.27 10.08 15.28
C GLY A 67 13.82 9.58 15.22
N SER A 68 13.41 8.88 14.17
CA SER A 68 12.06 8.37 13.95
C SER A 68 12.01 6.87 14.15
N SER A 69 10.82 6.34 14.41
CA SER A 69 10.59 4.89 14.51
C SER A 69 10.88 4.20 13.16
N LEU A 70 11.60 3.12 13.22
CA LEU A 70 11.93 2.28 12.06
C LEU A 70 11.58 0.83 12.35
N TYR A 71 10.62 0.28 11.64
CA TYR A 71 10.24 -1.11 11.71
C TYR A 71 10.66 -1.84 10.41
N VAL A 72 11.44 -2.93 10.53
CA VAL A 72 12.03 -3.62 9.38
C VAL A 72 11.55 -5.06 9.27
N PHE A 73 10.89 -5.39 8.18
CA PHE A 73 10.61 -6.77 7.79
C PHE A 73 11.78 -7.31 6.99
N THR A 74 12.62 -8.09 7.65
CA THR A 74 13.76 -8.76 7.02
C THR A 74 13.31 -9.87 6.06
N PRO A 75 14.19 -10.39 5.18
CA PRO A 75 13.86 -11.56 4.35
C PRO A 75 13.43 -12.78 5.15
N GLN A 76 13.93 -12.92 6.38
CA GLN A 76 13.58 -13.99 7.31
C GLN A 76 12.16 -13.77 7.86
N ALA A 77 11.86 -12.55 8.35
CA ALA A 77 10.52 -12.20 8.83
C ALA A 77 9.45 -12.42 7.75
N LEU A 78 9.69 -12.00 6.50
CA LEU A 78 8.77 -12.24 5.38
C LEU A 78 8.53 -13.73 5.12
N LYS A 79 9.55 -14.59 5.29
CA LYS A 79 9.42 -16.03 5.13
C LYS A 79 8.72 -16.69 6.31
N ALA A 80 8.77 -16.11 7.50
CA ALA A 80 8.16 -16.63 8.72
C ALA A 80 6.64 -16.48 8.71
N LEU A 81 6.09 -15.47 8.03
CA LEU A 81 4.65 -15.26 7.92
C LEU A 81 3.93 -16.53 7.39
N PRO A 82 2.67 -16.76 7.75
CA PRO A 82 1.95 -18.00 7.44
C PRO A 82 1.93 -18.36 5.96
N LEU A 83 1.66 -17.39 5.08
CA LEU A 83 1.73 -17.58 3.63
C LEU A 83 3.15 -17.34 3.06
N GLY A 84 4.13 -17.00 3.91
CA GLY A 84 5.50 -16.69 3.50
C GLY A 84 5.52 -15.51 2.52
N ARG A 85 6.22 -15.67 1.39
CA ARG A 85 6.30 -14.66 0.33
C ARG A 85 5.02 -14.56 -0.52
N ALA A 86 4.01 -15.38 -0.28
CA ALA A 86 2.68 -15.24 -0.87
C ALA A 86 1.77 -14.33 -0.04
N THR A 87 2.21 -13.89 1.15
CA THR A 87 1.47 -12.93 1.99
C THR A 87 1.34 -11.59 1.25
N PRO A 88 0.13 -11.06 1.05
CA PRO A 88 -0.06 -9.74 0.44
C PRO A 88 0.70 -8.64 1.20
N LEU A 89 1.22 -7.62 0.51
CA LEU A 89 2.02 -6.58 1.13
C LEU A 89 1.28 -5.84 2.26
N ASN A 90 -0.01 -5.57 2.09
CA ASN A 90 -0.83 -4.94 3.13
C ASN A 90 -0.89 -5.80 4.40
N GLU A 91 -1.04 -7.12 4.25
CA GLU A 91 -1.03 -8.05 5.40
C GLU A 91 0.34 -8.14 6.10
N VAL A 92 1.44 -7.95 5.35
CA VAL A 92 2.78 -7.79 5.95
C VAL A 92 2.83 -6.54 6.80
N LEU A 93 2.37 -5.41 6.28
CA LEU A 93 2.43 -4.11 6.95
C LEU A 93 1.54 -4.04 8.20
N LEU A 94 0.42 -4.77 8.24
CA LEU A 94 -0.44 -4.90 9.43
C LEU A 94 0.26 -5.55 10.64
N GLN A 95 1.42 -6.18 10.44
CA GLN A 95 2.23 -6.69 11.54
C GLN A 95 3.07 -5.60 12.22
N ALA A 96 3.19 -4.39 11.63
CA ALA A 96 3.90 -3.27 12.26
C ALA A 96 3.01 -2.58 13.31
N PRO A 97 3.59 -1.97 14.36
CA PRO A 97 2.83 -1.24 15.37
C PRO A 97 2.09 -0.05 14.75
N GLY A 98 0.92 0.29 15.27
CA GLY A 98 0.13 1.44 14.83
C GLY A 98 -0.39 1.39 13.40
N VAL A 99 -0.22 0.28 12.70
CA VAL A 99 -0.75 0.07 11.34
C VAL A 99 -2.09 -0.63 11.41
N VAL A 100 -3.10 -0.06 10.78
CA VAL A 100 -4.46 -0.60 10.71
C VAL A 100 -4.98 -0.60 9.30
N ARG A 101 -5.96 -1.45 9.02
CA ARG A 101 -6.74 -1.44 7.79
C ARG A 101 -8.15 -0.94 8.08
N ASP A 102 -8.60 0.00 7.28
CA ASP A 102 -9.99 0.48 7.35
C ASP A 102 -10.97 -0.49 6.65
N SER A 103 -12.21 -0.09 6.63
CA SER A 103 -13.29 -0.85 5.97
C SER A 103 -13.19 -0.85 4.44
N PHE A 104 -12.38 0.01 3.85
CA PHE A 104 -12.13 0.10 2.40
C PHE A 104 -10.87 -0.64 1.96
N GLY A 105 -10.14 -1.27 2.91
CA GLY A 105 -8.91 -2.00 2.67
C GLY A 105 -7.65 -1.14 2.62
N GLN A 106 -7.77 0.18 2.87
CA GLN A 106 -6.62 1.09 2.92
C GLN A 106 -5.86 0.96 4.25
N LEU A 107 -4.56 1.20 4.19
CA LEU A 107 -3.70 1.20 5.37
C LEU A 107 -3.60 2.60 5.97
N HIS A 108 -3.71 2.67 7.28
CA HIS A 108 -3.51 3.86 8.08
C HIS A 108 -2.39 3.63 9.08
N ILE A 109 -1.59 4.65 9.35
CA ILE A 109 -0.47 4.59 10.30
C ILE A 109 -0.68 5.68 11.33
N ARG A 110 -0.67 5.30 12.63
CA ARG A 110 -0.84 6.23 13.75
C ARG A 110 -2.09 7.10 13.63
N GLY A 111 -3.19 6.52 13.14
CA GLY A 111 -4.45 7.21 12.95
C GLY A 111 -4.45 8.31 11.86
N ASN A 112 -3.39 8.43 11.07
CA ASN A 112 -3.41 9.27 9.87
C ASN A 112 -4.07 8.51 8.73
N MET A 113 -4.90 9.21 7.96
CA MET A 113 -5.50 8.71 6.73
C MET A 113 -4.41 8.13 5.81
N ALA A 114 -4.74 7.25 4.90
CA ALA A 114 -3.85 6.52 3.95
C ALA A 114 -2.79 7.39 3.24
N ASN A 115 -2.16 8.29 3.96
CA ASN A 115 -1.15 9.27 3.57
C ASN A 115 0.26 8.66 3.62
N ILE A 116 0.44 7.53 2.91
CA ILE A 116 1.64 6.69 2.95
C ILE A 116 2.47 6.90 1.69
N GLN A 117 3.78 7.11 1.86
CA GLN A 117 4.73 7.17 0.75
C GLN A 117 5.34 5.80 0.48
N TYR A 118 5.17 5.28 -0.73
CA TYR A 118 5.87 4.07 -1.19
C TYR A 118 7.15 4.45 -1.94
N ARG A 119 8.27 3.83 -1.55
CA ARG A 119 9.55 3.93 -2.26
C ARG A 119 10.03 2.55 -2.67
N ILE A 120 10.52 2.44 -3.90
CA ILE A 120 11.13 1.22 -4.41
C ILE A 120 12.59 1.51 -4.77
N ASN A 121 13.52 0.82 -4.12
CA ASN A 121 14.95 1.07 -4.25
C ASN A 121 15.34 2.56 -4.08
N GLY A 122 14.71 3.27 -3.11
CA GLY A 122 14.95 4.68 -2.80
C GLY A 122 14.13 5.67 -3.64
N VAL A 123 13.49 5.25 -4.73
CA VAL A 123 12.71 6.13 -5.61
C VAL A 123 11.25 6.17 -5.17
N ILE A 124 10.67 7.36 -5.11
CA ILE A 124 9.24 7.54 -4.84
C ILE A 124 8.46 6.91 -5.99
N LEU A 125 7.58 5.95 -5.66
CA LEU A 125 6.62 5.42 -6.61
C LEU A 125 5.39 6.33 -6.59
N PRO A 126 5.06 7.02 -7.69
CA PRO A 126 3.88 7.87 -7.74
C PRO A 126 2.63 7.08 -7.39
N GLU A 127 1.67 7.76 -6.77
CA GLU A 127 0.44 7.14 -6.35
C GLU A 127 -0.39 6.63 -7.53
N SER A 128 -1.04 5.50 -7.33
CA SER A 128 -2.08 5.00 -8.22
C SER A 128 -3.44 5.50 -7.77
N ILE A 129 -4.43 5.38 -8.64
CA ILE A 129 -5.82 5.39 -8.21
C ILE A 129 -6.00 4.23 -7.23
N ALA A 130 -6.63 4.50 -6.09
CA ALA A 130 -6.92 3.46 -5.10
C ALA A 130 -7.85 2.41 -5.70
N GLY A 131 -7.56 1.15 -5.44
CA GLY A 131 -8.33 -0.01 -5.88
C GLY A 131 -8.18 -1.15 -4.88
N PHE A 132 -8.80 -2.28 -5.17
CA PHE A 132 -8.77 -3.48 -4.30
C PHE A 132 -7.47 -4.28 -4.49
N GLY A 133 -6.88 -4.22 -5.68
CA GLY A 133 -5.72 -5.02 -6.07
C GLY A 133 -4.39 -4.51 -5.54
N GLN A 134 -3.49 -5.45 -5.29
CA GLN A 134 -2.11 -5.14 -4.88
C GLN A 134 -1.26 -4.83 -6.10
N THR A 135 -0.65 -3.65 -6.13
CA THR A 135 0.26 -3.26 -7.23
C THR A 135 1.61 -3.98 -7.16
N LEU A 136 2.09 -4.31 -5.96
CA LEU A 136 3.41 -4.90 -5.72
C LEU A 136 3.26 -6.27 -5.07
N ASP A 137 3.76 -7.30 -5.74
CA ASP A 137 3.81 -8.67 -5.21
C ASP A 137 4.97 -8.79 -4.21
N THR A 138 4.70 -9.33 -3.02
CA THR A 138 5.71 -9.54 -1.96
C THR A 138 6.84 -10.46 -2.41
N ARG A 139 6.66 -11.28 -3.44
CA ARG A 139 7.70 -12.16 -4.01
C ARG A 139 8.89 -11.41 -4.60
N ILE A 140 8.69 -10.18 -5.10
CA ILE A 140 9.77 -9.34 -5.62
C ILE A 140 10.60 -8.69 -4.51
N ILE A 141 10.08 -8.69 -3.29
CA ILE A 141 10.61 -7.93 -2.16
C ILE A 141 11.75 -8.70 -1.47
N LYS A 142 12.86 -8.03 -1.23
CA LYS A 142 13.96 -8.47 -0.36
C LYS A 142 13.65 -8.10 1.08
N SER A 143 13.39 -6.83 1.35
CA SER A 143 13.03 -6.28 2.66
C SER A 143 12.06 -5.12 2.52
N VAL A 144 11.24 -4.90 3.54
CA VAL A 144 10.37 -3.74 3.68
C VAL A 144 10.73 -3.02 4.96
N SER A 145 10.83 -1.71 4.89
CA SER A 145 11.00 -0.85 6.06
C SER A 145 9.81 0.11 6.13
N LEU A 146 9.18 0.17 7.28
CA LEU A 146 8.25 1.24 7.64
C LEU A 146 9.02 2.25 8.48
N LEU A 147 9.05 3.48 8.03
CA LEU A 147 9.59 4.63 8.73
C LEU A 147 8.45 5.61 8.99
N ASP A 148 8.18 5.91 10.23
CA ASP A 148 7.17 6.85 10.68
C ASP A 148 7.74 7.82 11.72
N GLY A 149 6.91 8.72 12.28
CA GLY A 149 7.36 9.73 13.24
C GLY A 149 7.83 11.03 12.59
N ALA A 150 8.74 11.75 13.26
CA ALA A 150 9.31 12.99 12.77
C ALA A 150 10.33 12.74 11.64
N LEU A 151 9.83 12.55 10.44
CA LEU A 151 10.63 12.18 9.25
C LEU A 151 11.61 13.30 8.86
N PRO A 152 12.84 12.96 8.41
CA PRO A 152 13.80 13.89 7.84
C PRO A 152 13.29 14.65 6.61
N ALA A 153 13.96 15.76 6.23
CA ALA A 153 13.54 16.66 5.17
C ALA A 153 13.45 16.00 3.77
N GLN A 154 14.17 14.91 3.51
CA GLN A 154 14.05 14.16 2.27
C GLN A 154 12.68 13.51 2.06
N TYR A 155 11.90 13.33 3.14
CA TYR A 155 10.57 12.74 3.10
C TYR A 155 9.49 13.83 3.16
N GLY A 156 8.49 13.74 2.31
CA GLY A 156 7.42 14.73 2.24
C GLY A 156 6.30 14.30 1.33
N LEU A 157 5.27 15.13 1.19
CA LEU A 157 4.05 14.95 0.40
C LEU A 157 3.10 13.88 1.00
N ARG A 158 3.63 12.74 1.48
CA ARG A 158 2.93 11.69 2.20
C ARG A 158 3.71 11.40 3.47
N THR A 159 3.14 11.60 4.62
CA THR A 159 3.86 11.78 5.88
C THR A 159 3.35 10.94 7.05
N ALA A 160 2.26 10.18 6.86
CA ALA A 160 1.83 9.19 7.83
C ALA A 160 2.89 8.12 8.05
N GLY A 161 3.59 7.74 6.97
CA GLY A 161 4.73 6.84 7.02
C GLY A 161 5.36 6.66 5.64
N VAL A 162 6.59 6.20 5.62
CA VAL A 162 7.34 5.84 4.40
C VAL A 162 7.56 4.34 4.38
N ILE A 163 7.00 3.67 3.39
CA ILE A 163 7.25 2.26 3.13
C ILE A 163 8.35 2.17 2.09
N SER A 164 9.54 1.80 2.54
CA SER A 164 10.70 1.61 1.68
C SER A 164 10.87 0.13 1.35
N ILE A 165 10.83 -0.18 0.06
CA ILE A 165 10.91 -1.54 -0.46
C ILE A 165 12.25 -1.70 -1.18
N ASP A 166 13.08 -2.62 -0.68
CA ASP A 166 14.22 -3.11 -1.42
C ASP A 166 13.81 -4.34 -2.24
N THR A 167 14.10 -4.33 -3.53
CA THR A 167 13.80 -5.45 -4.41
C THR A 167 14.89 -6.52 -4.37
N ARG A 168 14.51 -7.73 -4.75
CA ARG A 168 15.47 -8.81 -5.03
C ARG A 168 16.26 -8.48 -6.30
N SER A 169 17.53 -8.83 -6.33
CA SER A 169 18.44 -8.53 -7.43
C SER A 169 19.17 -9.78 -7.91
N GLY A 170 19.31 -9.95 -9.21
CA GLY A 170 20.07 -11.06 -9.80
C GLY A 170 21.53 -11.09 -9.37
N ALA A 171 22.15 -9.91 -9.17
CA ALA A 171 23.52 -9.82 -8.68
C ALA A 171 23.72 -10.43 -7.28
N GLN A 172 22.68 -10.38 -6.42
CA GLN A 172 22.74 -10.94 -5.06
C GLN A 172 22.31 -12.41 -5.00
N LEU A 173 21.37 -12.82 -5.88
CA LEU A 173 20.80 -14.16 -5.88
C LEU A 173 21.63 -15.17 -6.70
N GLY A 174 22.42 -14.68 -7.64
CA GLY A 174 23.11 -15.52 -8.63
C GLY A 174 22.19 -15.98 -9.74
N ASP A 175 22.63 -16.95 -10.54
CA ASP A 175 21.84 -17.52 -11.63
C ASP A 175 20.87 -18.57 -11.09
N GLY A 176 19.62 -18.55 -11.57
CA GLY A 176 18.57 -19.49 -11.17
C GLY A 176 17.18 -18.89 -11.18
N GLY A 177 16.28 -19.54 -10.48
CA GLY A 177 14.89 -19.12 -10.37
C GLY A 177 14.07 -19.98 -9.42
N SER A 178 12.79 -19.70 -9.36
CA SER A 178 11.82 -20.55 -8.68
C SER A 178 10.49 -20.57 -9.40
N VAL A 179 9.84 -21.72 -9.41
CA VAL A 179 8.46 -21.92 -9.86
C VAL A 179 7.66 -22.52 -8.72
N GLY A 180 6.42 -22.10 -8.59
CA GLY A 180 5.57 -22.65 -7.55
C GLY A 180 4.10 -22.28 -7.72
N VAL A 181 3.31 -22.83 -6.79
CA VAL A 181 1.88 -22.57 -6.74
C VAL A 181 1.42 -22.56 -5.28
N THR A 182 0.51 -21.64 -4.96
CA THR A 182 -0.28 -21.69 -3.74
C THR A 182 -1.70 -22.07 -4.12
N ALA A 183 -2.27 -23.07 -3.46
CA ALA A 183 -3.66 -23.51 -3.63
C ALA A 183 -4.33 -23.60 -2.26
N GLY A 184 -5.64 -23.33 -2.17
CA GLY A 184 -6.30 -23.33 -0.88
C GLY A 184 -7.80 -23.16 -0.91
N SER A 185 -8.35 -22.77 0.23
CA SER A 185 -9.77 -22.45 0.44
C SER A 185 -10.25 -21.40 -0.56
N ASN A 186 -11.55 -21.31 -0.79
CA ASN A 186 -12.21 -20.35 -1.68
C ASN A 186 -11.71 -20.42 -3.14
N GLY A 187 -11.35 -21.62 -3.63
CA GLY A 187 -10.85 -21.76 -5.00
C GLY A 187 -9.52 -21.04 -5.26
N HIS A 188 -8.80 -20.67 -4.19
CA HIS A 188 -7.50 -19.98 -4.29
C HIS A 188 -6.50 -20.78 -5.11
N LEU A 189 -5.99 -20.20 -6.17
CA LEU A 189 -4.95 -20.74 -7.04
C LEU A 189 -4.01 -19.62 -7.48
N ALA A 190 -2.76 -19.68 -7.04
CA ALA A 190 -1.77 -18.65 -7.30
C ALA A 190 -0.43 -19.22 -7.78
N PRO A 191 -0.29 -19.58 -9.09
CA PRO A 191 0.99 -19.91 -9.68
C PRO A 191 1.90 -18.71 -9.79
N PHE A 192 3.21 -18.95 -9.68
CA PHE A 192 4.24 -17.93 -9.82
C PHE A 192 5.55 -18.48 -10.41
N LEU A 193 6.32 -17.58 -11.01
CA LEU A 193 7.65 -17.85 -11.55
C LEU A 193 8.53 -16.64 -11.23
N ASP A 194 9.77 -16.89 -10.78
CA ASP A 194 10.83 -15.90 -10.79
C ASP A 194 12.09 -16.46 -11.45
N VAL A 195 12.80 -15.60 -12.19
CA VAL A 195 14.07 -15.92 -12.86
C VAL A 195 15.04 -14.78 -12.58
N HIS A 196 16.27 -15.13 -12.22
CA HIS A 196 17.31 -14.16 -11.92
C HIS A 196 18.68 -14.63 -12.34
N GLY A 197 19.57 -13.67 -12.57
CA GLY A 197 20.92 -14.00 -12.97
C GLY A 197 21.79 -12.76 -13.13
N HIS A 198 23.05 -13.01 -13.45
CA HIS A 198 23.99 -11.99 -13.82
C HIS A 198 25.02 -12.51 -14.81
N ARG A 199 25.41 -11.66 -15.76
CA ARG A 199 26.46 -11.97 -16.73
C ARG A 199 27.33 -10.75 -17.02
N GLY A 200 28.59 -10.80 -16.65
CA GLY A 200 29.47 -9.65 -16.78
C GLY A 200 29.00 -8.46 -15.95
N ARG A 201 28.65 -7.36 -16.62
CA ARG A 201 28.15 -6.13 -15.99
C ARG A 201 26.64 -6.07 -15.86
N TRP A 202 25.91 -7.04 -16.44
CA TRP A 202 24.46 -7.12 -16.41
C TRP A 202 23.99 -7.98 -15.26
N SER A 203 22.93 -7.56 -14.57
CA SER A 203 22.14 -8.39 -13.68
C SER A 203 20.66 -8.16 -13.91
N TRP A 204 19.87 -9.21 -13.70
CA TRP A 204 18.44 -9.16 -13.91
C TRP A 204 17.66 -9.97 -12.88
N PHE A 205 16.45 -9.53 -12.61
CA PHE A 205 15.46 -10.25 -11.85
C PHE A 205 14.09 -10.03 -12.51
N PHE A 206 13.39 -11.10 -12.85
CA PHE A 206 12.04 -11.08 -13.41
C PHE A 206 11.13 -11.95 -12.56
N SER A 207 9.90 -11.48 -12.32
CA SER A 207 8.88 -12.21 -11.58
C SER A 207 7.53 -12.04 -12.25
N GLY A 208 6.76 -13.13 -12.30
CA GLY A 208 5.38 -13.15 -12.74
C GLY A 208 4.52 -13.99 -11.80
N SER A 209 3.32 -13.52 -11.52
CA SER A 209 2.35 -14.25 -10.71
C SER A 209 0.95 -14.04 -11.23
N TYR A 210 0.09 -15.01 -10.96
CA TYR A 210 -1.33 -14.97 -11.22
C TYR A 210 -2.07 -15.43 -9.99
N LEU A 211 -3.22 -14.86 -9.70
CA LEU A 211 -4.13 -15.26 -8.63
C LEU A 211 -5.54 -15.40 -9.19
N ARG A 212 -6.19 -16.51 -8.85
CA ARG A 212 -7.64 -16.67 -8.89
C ARG A 212 -8.12 -17.00 -7.48
N ASP A 213 -9.13 -16.30 -7.02
CA ASP A 213 -9.78 -16.55 -5.73
C ASP A 213 -11.29 -16.30 -5.88
N ASP A 214 -12.12 -17.05 -5.18
CA ASP A 214 -13.56 -16.82 -5.11
C ASP A 214 -13.93 -15.89 -3.92
N LEU A 215 -12.93 -15.33 -3.24
CA LEU A 215 -13.02 -14.26 -2.24
C LEU A 215 -12.11 -13.12 -2.67
N GLY A 216 -12.62 -12.19 -3.46
CA GLY A 216 -11.85 -11.10 -4.06
C GLY A 216 -11.74 -9.87 -3.17
N ILE A 217 -12.84 -9.52 -2.51
CA ILE A 217 -12.94 -8.40 -1.58
C ILE A 217 -13.63 -8.84 -0.28
N SER A 218 -13.82 -7.91 0.66
CA SER A 218 -14.51 -8.23 1.92
C SER A 218 -15.99 -8.50 1.68
N ALA A 219 -16.49 -9.60 2.21
CA ALA A 219 -17.88 -10.05 2.02
C ALA A 219 -18.88 -9.13 2.74
N PRO A 220 -20.10 -8.90 2.20
CA PRO A 220 -21.15 -8.15 2.88
C PRO A 220 -21.85 -8.95 4.00
N THR A 221 -21.55 -10.23 4.12
CA THR A 221 -22.13 -11.12 5.14
C THR A 221 -21.03 -11.94 5.82
N ALA A 222 -21.32 -12.44 7.03
CA ALA A 222 -20.44 -13.33 7.76
C ALA A 222 -20.40 -14.78 7.21
N ALA A 223 -20.99 -15.03 6.06
CA ALA A 223 -21.01 -16.33 5.42
C ALA A 223 -19.60 -16.79 5.00
N ARG A 224 -19.39 -18.09 4.90
CA ARG A 224 -18.12 -18.68 4.43
C ARG A 224 -17.96 -18.61 2.91
N HIS A 225 -19.06 -18.59 2.20
CA HIS A 225 -19.11 -18.52 0.75
C HIS A 225 -19.88 -17.24 0.37
N THR A 226 -19.26 -16.43 -0.44
CA THR A 226 -19.79 -15.17 -0.93
C THR A 226 -20.31 -15.34 -2.34
N LEU A 227 -21.41 -14.69 -2.65
CA LEU A 227 -21.91 -14.63 -4.01
C LEU A 227 -21.14 -13.56 -4.78
N HIS A 228 -20.84 -13.79 -6.05
CA HIS A 228 -20.25 -12.83 -6.97
C HIS A 228 -19.06 -12.07 -6.39
N ASP A 229 -18.03 -12.80 -5.91
CA ASP A 229 -16.84 -12.23 -5.23
C ASP A 229 -15.52 -12.78 -5.83
N ARG A 230 -15.56 -13.24 -7.05
CA ARG A 230 -14.38 -13.81 -7.71
C ARG A 230 -13.43 -12.71 -8.16
N THR A 231 -12.13 -12.97 -7.97
CA THR A 231 -11.05 -12.14 -8.48
C THR A 231 -10.09 -12.91 -9.38
N TRP A 232 -9.52 -12.18 -10.32
CA TRP A 232 -8.37 -12.60 -11.14
C TRP A 232 -7.35 -11.47 -11.11
N GLN A 233 -6.12 -11.77 -10.70
CA GLN A 233 -5.06 -10.78 -10.57
C GLN A 233 -3.79 -11.28 -11.25
N GLY A 234 -3.19 -10.46 -12.11
CA GLY A 234 -1.95 -10.74 -12.79
C GLY A 234 -0.89 -9.70 -12.45
N ASN A 235 0.30 -10.15 -12.02
CA ASN A 235 1.41 -9.26 -11.69
C ASN A 235 2.66 -9.66 -12.48
N GLY A 236 3.35 -8.67 -13.01
CA GLY A 236 4.66 -8.81 -13.64
C GLY A 236 5.62 -7.75 -13.12
N PHE A 237 6.88 -8.14 -12.90
CA PHE A 237 7.93 -7.24 -12.45
C PHE A 237 9.27 -7.59 -13.09
N GLY A 238 10.05 -6.56 -13.44
CA GLY A 238 11.41 -6.70 -13.95
C GLY A 238 12.35 -5.67 -13.34
N ASP A 239 13.56 -6.12 -12.98
CA ASP A 239 14.73 -5.30 -12.62
C ASP A 239 15.86 -5.68 -13.56
N LEU A 240 16.33 -4.73 -14.35
CA LEU A 240 17.49 -4.87 -15.21
C LEU A 240 18.53 -3.82 -14.84
N THR A 241 19.68 -4.27 -14.36
CA THR A 241 20.76 -3.39 -13.90
C THR A 241 22.03 -3.61 -14.70
N TYR A 242 22.69 -2.52 -15.09
CA TYR A 242 24.00 -2.50 -15.76
C TYR A 242 25.01 -1.72 -14.93
N LEU A 243 26.13 -2.36 -14.59
CA LEU A 243 27.28 -1.72 -13.94
C LEU A 243 28.10 -0.96 -14.97
N ILE A 244 28.04 0.36 -14.93
CA ILE A 244 28.84 1.24 -15.80
C ILE A 244 30.32 1.09 -15.42
N ASN A 245 30.62 1.14 -14.12
CA ASN A 245 31.94 0.92 -13.54
C ASN A 245 31.83 0.54 -12.04
N ALA A 246 32.93 0.56 -11.29
CA ALA A 246 32.93 0.26 -9.86
C ALA A 246 32.18 1.27 -8.98
N HIS A 247 31.85 2.45 -9.52
CA HIS A 247 31.25 3.57 -8.79
C HIS A 247 29.89 4.00 -9.33
N ALA A 248 29.40 3.39 -10.41
CA ALA A 248 28.12 3.79 -11.02
C ALA A 248 27.39 2.62 -11.65
N ARG A 249 26.05 2.65 -11.54
CA ARG A 249 25.13 1.73 -12.23
C ARG A 249 23.93 2.47 -12.79
N ILE A 250 23.32 1.90 -13.80
CA ILE A 250 22.00 2.27 -14.31
C ILE A 250 21.06 1.09 -14.12
N SER A 251 19.84 1.35 -13.68
CA SER A 251 18.83 0.32 -13.41
C SER A 251 17.51 0.72 -14.02
N LEU A 252 16.83 -0.22 -14.66
CA LEU A 252 15.46 -0.09 -15.13
C LEU A 252 14.58 -1.04 -14.30
N LEU A 253 13.64 -0.47 -13.57
CA LEU A 253 12.56 -1.19 -12.90
C LEU A 253 11.27 -1.01 -13.70
N ALA A 254 10.52 -2.08 -13.92
CA ALA A 254 9.21 -2.02 -14.55
C ALA A 254 8.25 -2.98 -13.86
N GLY A 255 6.98 -2.57 -13.75
CA GLY A 255 5.94 -3.40 -13.17
C GLY A 255 4.60 -3.21 -13.86
N VAL A 256 3.79 -4.27 -13.85
CA VAL A 256 2.41 -4.28 -14.32
C VAL A 256 1.55 -5.09 -13.37
N SER A 257 0.34 -4.58 -13.09
CA SER A 257 -0.71 -5.28 -12.35
C SER A 257 -2.02 -5.09 -13.11
N ASP A 258 -2.69 -6.19 -13.45
CA ASP A 258 -4.01 -6.22 -14.12
C ASP A 258 -4.94 -7.09 -13.25
N ASN A 259 -5.94 -6.46 -12.65
CA ASN A 259 -6.80 -7.09 -11.67
C ASN A 259 -8.26 -6.93 -12.08
N ARG A 260 -9.05 -7.95 -11.80
CA ARG A 260 -10.51 -7.96 -12.04
C ARG A 260 -11.20 -8.48 -10.82
N PHE A 261 -12.23 -7.78 -10.40
CA PHE A 261 -13.04 -8.09 -9.23
C PHE A 261 -14.51 -8.16 -9.60
N GLN A 262 -15.17 -9.16 -9.11
CA GLN A 262 -16.59 -9.16 -8.90
C GLN A 262 -16.86 -8.47 -7.55
N ILE A 263 -17.93 -7.69 -7.47
CA ILE A 263 -18.32 -7.00 -6.23
C ILE A 263 -19.47 -7.77 -5.62
N PRO A 264 -19.31 -8.30 -4.40
CA PRO A 264 -20.32 -9.16 -3.79
C PRO A 264 -21.58 -8.38 -3.41
N PRO A 265 -22.77 -8.83 -3.83
CA PRO A 265 -24.03 -8.22 -3.47
C PRO A 265 -24.41 -8.51 -2.03
N ASN A 266 -25.27 -7.67 -1.45
CA ASN A 266 -25.93 -7.91 -0.16
C ASN A 266 -27.26 -8.65 -0.39
N PRO A 267 -27.35 -9.96 -0.15
CA PRO A 267 -28.58 -10.73 -0.44
C PRO A 267 -29.74 -10.33 0.47
N GLY A 268 -30.95 -10.29 -0.10
CA GLY A 268 -32.17 -10.00 0.65
C GLY A 268 -32.39 -8.52 0.94
N GLN A 269 -31.60 -7.64 0.32
CA GLN A 269 -31.82 -6.20 0.40
C GLN A 269 -33.13 -5.84 -0.29
N PRO A 270 -34.01 -5.00 0.31
CA PRO A 270 -35.22 -4.51 -0.37
C PRO A 270 -34.86 -3.45 -1.41
N ALA A 271 -35.53 -3.47 -2.53
CA ALA A 271 -35.43 -2.41 -3.53
C ALA A 271 -35.97 -1.07 -2.97
N LEU A 272 -35.20 0.00 -3.18
CA LEU A 272 -35.55 1.35 -2.72
C LEU A 272 -36.25 2.17 -3.81
N TYR A 273 -36.03 1.80 -5.07
CA TYR A 273 -36.52 2.54 -6.24
C TYR A 273 -37.26 1.62 -7.20
N GLN A 274 -38.13 2.20 -8.02
CA GLN A 274 -38.90 1.50 -9.06
C GLN A 274 -38.29 1.77 -10.44
N LEU A 275 -38.15 0.71 -11.23
CA LEU A 275 -37.64 0.80 -12.61
C LEU A 275 -38.77 0.39 -13.56
N ALA A 276 -39.16 1.26 -14.52
CA ALA A 276 -40.19 0.99 -15.48
C ALA A 276 -39.92 -0.32 -16.26
N GLY A 277 -40.93 -1.20 -16.31
CA GLY A 277 -40.82 -2.49 -16.98
C GLY A 277 -40.16 -3.60 -16.18
N VAL A 278 -39.71 -3.35 -14.94
CA VAL A 278 -39.12 -4.35 -14.05
C VAL A 278 -39.95 -4.50 -12.79
N SER A 279 -40.57 -5.66 -12.59
CA SER A 279 -41.42 -5.94 -11.43
C SER A 279 -40.66 -6.44 -10.21
N SER A 280 -39.54 -7.14 -10.42
CA SER A 280 -38.63 -7.62 -9.36
C SER A 280 -37.25 -7.92 -9.93
N TYR A 281 -36.25 -7.73 -9.11
CA TYR A 281 -34.86 -8.09 -9.37
C TYR A 281 -34.21 -8.47 -8.02
N PRO A 282 -33.83 -9.74 -7.81
CA PRO A 282 -33.23 -10.14 -6.53
C PRO A 282 -31.88 -9.48 -6.31
N SER A 283 -31.63 -8.93 -5.12
CA SER A 283 -30.32 -8.32 -4.81
C SER A 283 -29.15 -9.33 -4.87
N ALA A 284 -29.43 -10.61 -4.72
CA ALA A 284 -28.44 -11.69 -4.89
C ALA A 284 -27.93 -11.84 -6.34
N ASP A 285 -28.65 -11.32 -7.32
CA ASP A 285 -28.32 -11.42 -8.76
C ASP A 285 -27.54 -10.20 -9.28
N LEU A 286 -27.25 -9.21 -8.42
CA LEU A 286 -26.43 -8.04 -8.77
C LEU A 286 -25.10 -8.47 -9.37
N ASN A 287 -24.70 -7.86 -10.49
CA ASN A 287 -23.51 -8.19 -11.27
C ASN A 287 -22.62 -6.94 -11.48
N GLU A 288 -22.17 -6.40 -10.37
CA GLU A 288 -21.20 -5.30 -10.34
C GLU A 288 -19.79 -5.83 -10.51
N ASN A 289 -18.94 -5.12 -11.25
CA ASN A 289 -17.56 -5.56 -11.52
C ASN A 289 -16.61 -4.36 -11.52
N GLN A 290 -15.34 -4.60 -11.17
CA GLN A 290 -14.27 -3.61 -11.26
C GLN A 290 -13.05 -4.17 -11.95
N ASN A 291 -12.48 -3.43 -12.90
CA ASN A 291 -11.20 -3.73 -13.51
C ASN A 291 -10.18 -2.67 -13.11
N GLU A 292 -8.96 -3.11 -12.84
CA GLU A 292 -7.86 -2.25 -12.40
C GLU A 292 -6.61 -2.57 -13.21
N LEU A 293 -5.98 -1.53 -13.75
CA LEU A 293 -4.69 -1.63 -14.43
C LEU A 293 -3.71 -0.63 -13.82
N THR A 294 -2.57 -1.13 -13.39
CA THR A 294 -1.43 -0.27 -13.02
C THR A 294 -0.18 -0.75 -13.75
N ARG A 295 0.57 0.19 -14.30
CA ARG A 295 1.89 -0.07 -14.88
C ARG A 295 2.83 1.08 -14.56
N PHE A 296 4.09 0.75 -14.29
CA PHE A 296 5.12 1.75 -14.02
C PHE A 296 6.46 1.34 -14.62
N ALA A 297 7.30 2.34 -14.87
CA ALA A 297 8.70 2.17 -15.21
C ALA A 297 9.53 3.24 -14.50
N VAL A 298 10.70 2.87 -13.98
CA VAL A 298 11.64 3.76 -13.31
C VAL A 298 13.04 3.49 -13.84
N LEU A 299 13.65 4.50 -14.42
CA LEU A 299 15.05 4.48 -14.84
C LEU A 299 15.87 5.26 -13.82
N SER A 300 16.88 4.63 -13.23
CA SER A 300 17.72 5.22 -12.18
C SER A 300 19.18 5.14 -12.54
N LEU A 301 19.88 6.26 -12.42
CA LEU A 301 21.34 6.36 -12.43
C LEU A 301 21.80 6.58 -10.98
N GLN A 302 22.58 5.67 -10.45
CA GLN A 302 23.11 5.72 -9.09
C GLN A 302 24.62 5.61 -9.12
N GLY A 303 25.30 6.37 -8.27
CA GLY A 303 26.76 6.28 -8.20
C GLY A 303 27.38 7.18 -7.15
N LYS A 304 28.69 7.36 -7.31
CA LYS A 304 29.52 8.22 -6.48
C LYS A 304 30.37 9.13 -7.36
N LEU A 305 30.31 10.43 -7.11
CA LEU A 305 31.10 11.46 -7.78
C LEU A 305 31.96 12.19 -6.72
N GLY A 306 33.27 11.92 -6.70
CA GLY A 306 34.13 12.37 -5.62
C GLY A 306 33.67 11.79 -4.29
N ASN A 307 33.29 12.65 -3.33
CA ASN A 307 32.75 12.25 -2.02
C ASN A 307 31.23 12.13 -2.00
N THR A 308 30.54 12.59 -3.05
CA THR A 308 29.07 12.65 -3.08
C THR A 308 28.48 11.36 -3.63
N ASP A 309 27.67 10.68 -2.84
CA ASP A 309 26.77 9.64 -3.32
C ASP A 309 25.53 10.27 -3.94
N TYR A 310 25.07 9.73 -5.06
CA TYR A 310 23.91 10.27 -5.77
C TYR A 310 23.01 9.19 -6.34
N GLN A 311 21.71 9.53 -6.46
CA GLN A 311 20.72 8.80 -7.25
C GLN A 311 19.85 9.78 -8.02
N ILE A 312 19.78 9.63 -9.34
CA ILE A 312 18.92 10.42 -10.23
C ILE A 312 17.99 9.45 -10.93
N SER A 313 16.70 9.70 -10.88
CA SER A 313 15.70 8.77 -11.39
C SER A 313 14.59 9.50 -12.14
N ALA A 314 14.19 8.94 -13.27
CA ALA A 314 13.00 9.34 -14.01
C ALA A 314 12.00 8.18 -13.98
N GLY A 315 10.74 8.48 -13.71
CA GLY A 315 9.69 7.49 -13.58
C GLY A 315 8.42 7.88 -14.31
N GLN A 316 7.66 6.88 -14.71
CA GLN A 316 6.30 7.04 -15.21
C GLN A 316 5.40 5.99 -14.57
N ARG A 317 4.18 6.38 -14.21
CA ARG A 317 3.12 5.47 -13.78
C ARG A 317 1.83 5.80 -14.51
N TYR A 318 1.12 4.77 -14.90
CA TYR A 318 -0.26 4.83 -15.38
C TYR A 318 -1.11 3.91 -14.53
N SER A 319 -2.25 4.40 -14.04
CA SER A 319 -3.25 3.58 -13.36
C SER A 319 -4.64 3.90 -13.92
N GLN A 320 -5.50 2.89 -13.94
CA GLN A 320 -6.88 2.99 -14.39
C GLN A 320 -7.75 2.09 -13.53
N VAL A 321 -8.94 2.58 -13.19
CA VAL A 321 -10.03 1.84 -12.56
C VAL A 321 -11.27 2.02 -13.41
N ASP A 322 -11.89 0.89 -13.78
CA ASP A 322 -13.17 0.83 -14.50
C ASP A 322 -14.18 0.11 -13.60
N TYR A 323 -15.12 0.83 -13.01
CA TYR A 323 -16.28 0.26 -12.33
C TYR A 323 -17.43 0.08 -13.32
N LEU A 324 -18.02 -1.10 -13.31
CA LEU A 324 -19.12 -1.51 -14.19
C LEU A 324 -20.33 -1.87 -13.32
N PRO A 325 -21.39 -1.06 -13.33
CA PRO A 325 -22.59 -1.27 -12.53
C PRO A 325 -23.43 -2.44 -13.06
N ASP A 326 -24.31 -2.97 -12.21
CA ASP A 326 -25.46 -3.72 -12.67
C ASP A 326 -26.51 -2.73 -13.24
N PRO A 327 -26.86 -2.78 -14.53
CA PRO A 327 -27.68 -1.76 -15.16
C PRO A 327 -29.15 -1.75 -14.72
N ILE A 328 -29.60 -2.78 -14.00
CA ILE A 328 -30.97 -2.93 -13.47
C ILE A 328 -30.92 -2.81 -11.96
N GLY A 329 -30.10 -3.64 -11.31
CA GLY A 329 -30.06 -3.73 -9.87
C GLY A 329 -29.62 -2.44 -9.21
N ASP A 330 -28.54 -1.80 -9.68
CA ASP A 330 -28.04 -0.55 -9.08
C ASP A 330 -29.08 0.58 -9.16
N LEU A 331 -29.88 0.65 -10.24
CA LEU A 331 -31.00 1.59 -10.32
C LEU A 331 -32.07 1.28 -9.27
N MET A 332 -32.37 0.01 -9.02
CA MET A 332 -33.40 -0.39 -8.06
C MET A 332 -32.95 -0.28 -6.60
N TYR A 333 -31.67 -0.53 -6.32
CA TYR A 333 -31.15 -0.57 -4.94
C TYR A 333 -30.45 0.72 -4.52
N LEU A 334 -29.75 1.40 -5.46
CA LEU A 334 -28.93 2.58 -5.18
C LEU A 334 -29.53 3.87 -5.80
N GLY A 335 -30.48 3.74 -6.73
CA GLY A 335 -31.03 4.88 -7.48
C GLY A 335 -30.09 5.45 -8.54
N VAL A 336 -28.90 4.83 -8.70
CA VAL A 336 -27.89 5.23 -9.68
C VAL A 336 -27.16 4.01 -10.21
N ALA A 337 -27.02 3.90 -11.53
CA ALA A 337 -26.15 2.93 -12.18
C ALA A 337 -25.04 3.70 -12.93
N ALA A 338 -23.89 3.84 -12.29
CA ALA A 338 -22.78 4.64 -12.80
C ALA A 338 -21.67 3.76 -13.38
N THR A 339 -21.39 3.89 -14.68
CA THR A 339 -20.14 3.39 -15.25
C THR A 339 -19.07 4.43 -14.96
N VAL A 340 -18.06 4.07 -14.14
CA VAL A 340 -17.00 4.98 -13.74
C VAL A 340 -15.68 4.53 -14.34
N MET A 341 -15.09 5.35 -15.20
CA MET A 341 -13.71 5.15 -15.67
C MET A 341 -12.86 6.30 -15.17
N ARG A 342 -11.85 5.96 -14.36
CA ARG A 342 -10.84 6.92 -13.89
C ARG A 342 -9.47 6.43 -14.28
N SER A 343 -8.63 7.32 -14.80
CA SER A 343 -7.24 7.02 -15.07
C SER A 343 -6.33 8.15 -14.60
N ASN A 344 -5.12 7.81 -14.18
CA ASN A 344 -4.09 8.78 -13.81
C ASN A 344 -2.76 8.39 -14.44
N ARG A 345 -2.11 9.35 -15.08
CA ARG A 345 -0.73 9.25 -15.55
C ARG A 345 0.13 10.21 -14.75
N ALA A 346 1.22 9.71 -14.16
CA ALA A 346 2.22 10.47 -13.44
C ALA A 346 3.59 10.31 -14.10
N ASP A 347 4.26 11.41 -14.39
CA ASP A 347 5.63 11.48 -14.90
C ASP A 347 6.49 12.17 -13.84
N THR A 348 7.58 11.52 -13.37
CA THR A 348 8.36 11.97 -12.22
C THR A 348 9.84 12.11 -12.53
N LEU A 349 10.48 13.05 -11.84
CA LEU A 349 11.93 13.22 -11.80
C LEU A 349 12.35 13.38 -10.34
N GLN A 350 13.33 12.59 -9.89
CA GLN A 350 13.88 12.63 -8.53
C GLN A 350 15.40 12.67 -8.60
N ALA A 351 16.03 13.49 -7.75
CA ALA A 351 17.48 13.49 -7.57
C ALA A 351 17.80 13.66 -6.10
N ASP A 352 18.58 12.75 -5.56
CA ASP A 352 19.03 12.72 -4.17
C ASP A 352 20.56 12.64 -4.12
N PHE A 353 21.15 13.43 -3.22
CA PHE A 353 22.59 13.54 -3.04
C PHE A 353 22.94 13.48 -1.56
N ALA A 354 24.08 12.85 -1.22
CA ALA A 354 24.65 12.84 0.12
C ALA A 354 26.15 13.12 0.05
N THR A 355 26.58 14.20 0.67
CA THR A 355 27.95 14.69 0.65
C THR A 355 28.50 14.76 2.07
N PRO A 356 29.46 13.90 2.45
CA PRO A 356 30.19 14.05 3.71
C PRO A 356 30.99 15.36 3.70
N LEU A 357 30.82 16.20 4.73
CA LEU A 357 31.56 17.42 4.97
C LEU A 357 32.44 17.26 6.23
N GLY A 358 33.71 17.00 6.04
CA GLY A 358 34.61 16.64 7.13
C GLY A 358 34.29 15.27 7.74
N LEU A 359 34.55 15.10 9.05
CA LEU A 359 34.41 13.82 9.75
C LEU A 359 33.06 13.65 10.46
N ARG A 360 32.30 14.73 10.64
CA ARG A 360 31.11 14.73 11.52
C ARG A 360 29.81 15.13 10.84
N ASN A 361 29.85 15.75 9.67
CA ASN A 361 28.67 16.23 8.97
C ASN A 361 28.45 15.45 7.68
N THR A 362 27.18 15.19 7.37
CA THR A 362 26.74 14.70 6.07
C THR A 362 25.56 15.52 5.60
N VAL A 363 25.79 16.37 4.60
CA VAL A 363 24.74 17.17 4.00
C VAL A 363 24.05 16.36 2.92
N ARG A 364 22.72 16.25 3.03
CA ARG A 364 21.84 15.64 2.04
C ARG A 364 20.96 16.70 1.42
N TYR A 365 20.80 16.64 0.11
CA TYR A 365 19.96 17.56 -0.63
C TYR A 365 19.37 16.88 -1.84
N GLY A 366 18.24 17.38 -2.29
CA GLY A 366 17.58 16.76 -3.42
C GLY A 366 16.39 17.54 -3.92
N PHE A 367 15.86 17.01 -5.02
CA PHE A 367 14.73 17.58 -5.74
C PHE A 367 13.78 16.44 -6.15
N PHE A 368 12.49 16.75 -6.14
CA PHE A 368 11.43 15.90 -6.69
C PHE A 368 10.47 16.74 -7.51
N GLY A 369 10.17 16.30 -8.73
CA GLY A 369 9.16 16.87 -9.61
C GLY A 369 8.19 15.79 -10.06
N ASP A 370 6.90 16.12 -10.11
CA ASP A 370 5.82 15.21 -10.53
C ASP A 370 4.79 15.99 -11.35
N PHE A 371 4.45 15.44 -12.52
CA PHE A 371 3.39 15.94 -13.37
C PHE A 371 2.33 14.84 -13.52
N GLN A 372 1.11 15.13 -13.09
CA GLN A 372 0.00 14.19 -13.14
C GLN A 372 -1.14 14.71 -14.02
N ARG A 373 -1.73 13.79 -14.77
CA ARG A 373 -2.94 14.01 -15.55
C ARG A 373 -3.96 12.92 -15.21
N GLY A 374 -4.98 13.30 -14.45
CA GLY A 374 -6.15 12.50 -14.18
C GLY A 374 -7.22 12.70 -15.25
N VAL A 375 -7.91 11.64 -15.62
CA VAL A 375 -9.08 11.67 -16.51
C VAL A 375 -10.20 10.88 -15.85
N GLN A 376 -11.36 11.48 -15.76
CA GLN A 376 -12.61 10.81 -15.43
C GLN A 376 -13.49 10.81 -16.70
N ASP A 377 -13.96 9.63 -17.11
CA ASP A 377 -14.89 9.45 -18.25
C ASP A 377 -16.00 8.52 -17.74
N SER A 378 -17.07 9.12 -17.21
CA SER A 378 -18.10 8.43 -16.46
C SER A 378 -19.48 8.75 -17.03
N THR A 379 -20.39 7.79 -16.89
CA THR A 379 -21.81 7.98 -17.20
C THR A 379 -22.64 7.48 -16.04
N ALA A 380 -23.63 8.26 -15.61
CA ALA A 380 -24.56 7.87 -14.55
C ALA A 380 -25.99 7.82 -15.09
N ARG A 381 -26.66 6.66 -14.96
CA ARG A 381 -28.11 6.56 -15.12
C ARG A 381 -28.77 6.79 -13.78
N VAL A 382 -29.67 7.75 -13.69
CA VAL A 382 -30.33 8.18 -12.46
C VAL A 382 -31.84 8.38 -12.73
N PHE A 383 -32.61 8.42 -11.67
CA PHE A 383 -34.03 8.86 -11.78
C PHE A 383 -34.16 10.32 -11.41
N ALA A 384 -35.22 10.96 -11.90
CA ALA A 384 -35.66 12.26 -11.38
C ALA A 384 -36.14 12.11 -9.94
N ALA A 385 -35.79 13.07 -9.09
CA ALA A 385 -36.18 13.10 -7.68
C ALA A 385 -36.66 14.50 -7.27
N ASP A 386 -37.46 14.57 -6.21
CA ASP A 386 -37.85 15.81 -5.56
C ASP A 386 -36.71 16.38 -4.69
N ALA A 387 -36.93 17.53 -4.05
CA ALA A 387 -35.97 18.18 -3.19
C ALA A 387 -35.58 17.34 -1.94
N ALA A 388 -36.38 16.35 -1.57
CA ALA A 388 -36.11 15.42 -0.48
C ALA A 388 -35.38 14.16 -0.94
N GLY A 389 -35.07 14.02 -2.25
CA GLY A 389 -34.45 12.85 -2.83
C GLY A 389 -35.38 11.69 -3.18
N ASN A 390 -36.72 11.89 -3.04
CA ASN A 390 -37.68 10.84 -3.38
C ASN A 390 -37.82 10.75 -4.89
N GLN A 391 -37.78 9.53 -5.42
CA GLN A 391 -37.97 9.26 -6.84
C GLN A 391 -39.33 9.79 -7.34
N THR A 392 -39.35 10.56 -8.45
CA THR A 392 -40.55 11.10 -9.08
C THR A 392 -40.88 10.47 -10.43
N SER A 393 -39.93 9.70 -11.02
CA SER A 393 -40.12 8.99 -12.29
C SER A 393 -39.47 7.61 -12.22
N ALA A 394 -40.15 6.58 -12.72
CA ALA A 394 -39.58 5.23 -12.86
C ALA A 394 -38.74 5.05 -14.14
N VAL A 395 -38.66 6.08 -15.00
CA VAL A 395 -37.85 6.06 -16.23
C VAL A 395 -36.54 6.79 -15.95
N PRO A 396 -35.39 6.10 -16.01
CA PRO A 396 -34.10 6.72 -15.77
C PRO A 396 -33.62 7.50 -16.98
N PHE A 397 -32.77 8.51 -16.74
CA PHE A 397 -32.05 9.24 -17.77
C PHE A 397 -30.52 9.21 -17.50
N THR A 398 -29.71 9.63 -18.47
CA THR A 398 -28.28 9.54 -18.40
C THR A 398 -27.67 10.93 -18.24
N LEU A 399 -26.71 11.02 -17.28
CA LEU A 399 -25.80 12.15 -17.08
C LEU A 399 -24.41 11.75 -17.55
N LEU A 400 -23.66 12.71 -18.05
CA LEU A 400 -22.25 12.57 -18.42
C LEU A 400 -21.41 13.30 -17.39
N ASP A 401 -20.39 12.63 -16.86
CA ASP A 401 -19.47 13.19 -15.86
C ASP A 401 -18.03 12.99 -16.36
N ASN A 402 -17.57 13.90 -17.22
CA ASN A 402 -16.30 13.81 -17.94
C ASN A 402 -15.41 15.01 -17.60
N HIS A 403 -14.28 14.73 -16.93
CA HIS A 403 -13.38 15.75 -16.43
C HIS A 403 -11.90 15.39 -16.64
N VAL A 404 -11.06 16.41 -16.66
CA VAL A 404 -9.60 16.30 -16.67
C VAL A 404 -9.02 17.11 -15.52
N LEU A 405 -8.17 16.48 -14.73
CA LEU A 405 -7.46 17.09 -13.62
C LEU A 405 -5.97 17.12 -13.92
N LEU A 406 -5.34 18.28 -13.72
CA LEU A 406 -3.89 18.43 -13.84
C LEU A 406 -3.29 18.77 -12.48
N ALA A 407 -2.20 18.10 -12.12
CA ALA A 407 -1.43 18.39 -10.92
C ALA A 407 0.06 18.46 -11.26
N ARG A 408 0.75 19.45 -10.68
CA ARG A 408 2.20 19.59 -10.77
C ARG A 408 2.74 19.77 -9.36
N THR A 409 3.66 18.89 -8.98
CA THR A 409 4.31 18.99 -7.67
C THR A 409 5.79 19.25 -7.88
N ALA A 410 6.34 20.20 -7.13
CA ALA A 410 7.77 20.47 -7.09
C ALA A 410 8.21 20.53 -5.62
N SER A 411 9.28 19.81 -5.30
CA SER A 411 9.84 19.76 -3.96
C SER A 411 11.35 19.88 -4.00
N ALA A 412 11.92 20.56 -3.01
CA ALA A 412 13.35 20.61 -2.79
C ALA A 412 13.65 20.51 -1.30
N TYR A 413 14.76 19.88 -0.93
CA TYR A 413 15.17 19.77 0.46
C TYR A 413 16.67 19.90 0.63
N VAL A 414 17.07 20.34 1.82
CA VAL A 414 18.44 20.29 2.33
C VAL A 414 18.39 19.91 3.80
N GLN A 415 19.30 19.02 4.22
CA GLN A 415 19.44 18.63 5.63
C GLN A 415 20.87 18.25 5.95
N ASP A 416 21.29 18.50 7.18
CA ASP A 416 22.56 18.08 7.73
C ASP A 416 22.33 17.03 8.83
N GLN A 417 23.10 15.96 8.75
CA GLN A 417 23.28 15.01 9.85
C GLN A 417 24.61 15.32 10.49
N TRP A 418 24.55 15.87 11.70
CA TRP A 418 25.73 16.23 12.48
C TRP A 418 25.96 15.23 13.62
N ASN A 419 27.04 14.47 13.54
CA ASN A 419 27.52 13.63 14.64
C ASN A 419 28.26 14.53 15.65
N ALA A 420 27.50 15.21 16.51
CA ALA A 420 28.01 16.19 17.47
C ALA A 420 29.01 15.55 18.46
N SER A 421 28.79 14.27 18.79
CA SER A 421 29.73 13.41 19.48
C SER A 421 29.57 11.96 18.99
N ASP A 422 30.38 11.04 19.52
CA ASP A 422 30.24 9.61 19.22
C ASP A 422 28.90 9.01 19.70
N ARG A 423 28.18 9.73 20.57
CA ARG A 423 26.89 9.30 21.16
C ARG A 423 25.71 10.17 20.74
N LEU A 424 25.94 11.35 20.17
CA LEU A 424 24.88 12.31 19.83
C LEU A 424 24.90 12.64 18.34
N THR A 425 23.82 12.26 17.66
CA THR A 425 23.52 12.64 16.27
C THR A 425 22.35 13.63 16.26
N LEU A 426 22.54 14.77 15.60
CA LEU A 426 21.52 15.76 15.35
C LEU A 426 21.22 15.82 13.85
N ASN A 427 19.95 15.84 13.51
CA ASN A 427 19.47 16.03 12.14
C ASN A 427 18.70 17.35 12.08
N GLY A 428 19.10 18.23 11.18
CA GLY A 428 18.42 19.51 10.94
C GLY A 428 18.19 19.71 9.44
N GLY A 429 16.98 20.10 9.04
CA GLY A 429 16.70 20.27 7.63
C GLY A 429 15.51 21.18 7.34
N LEU A 430 15.45 21.60 6.08
CA LEU A 430 14.35 22.37 5.51
C LEU A 430 13.90 21.69 4.22
N ARG A 431 12.58 21.66 4.02
CA ARG A 431 11.96 21.21 2.79
C ARG A 431 10.99 22.28 2.29
N TYR A 432 10.98 22.53 0.99
CA TYR A 432 9.97 23.30 0.31
C TYR A 432 9.16 22.39 -0.61
N ASP A 433 7.84 22.49 -0.51
CA ASP A 433 6.90 21.79 -1.38
C ASP A 433 5.92 22.78 -2.00
N ARG A 434 5.62 22.61 -3.27
CA ARG A 434 4.59 23.35 -4.00
C ARG A 434 3.77 22.39 -4.84
N ILE A 435 2.44 22.52 -4.78
CA ILE A 435 1.49 21.90 -5.72
C ILE A 435 0.79 23.01 -6.50
N SER A 436 0.53 22.77 -7.79
CA SER A 436 -0.20 23.67 -8.67
C SER A 436 -1.04 22.88 -9.68
N GLY A 437 -2.09 23.52 -10.20
CA GLY A 437 -3.06 22.90 -11.12
C GLY A 437 -4.46 22.92 -10.51
N PHE A 438 -4.96 21.78 -10.02
CA PHE A 438 -6.26 21.73 -9.32
C PHE A 438 -6.22 22.42 -7.94
N LEU A 439 -5.04 22.54 -7.37
CA LEU A 439 -4.77 23.23 -6.11
C LEU A 439 -3.48 24.04 -6.30
N ASP A 440 -3.41 25.27 -5.76
CA ASP A 440 -2.19 26.09 -5.78
C ASP A 440 -1.78 26.46 -4.35
N GLU A 441 -0.96 25.61 -3.74
CA GLU A 441 -0.50 25.76 -2.37
C GLU A 441 0.99 25.41 -2.23
N SER A 442 1.63 25.97 -1.21
CA SER A 442 3.03 25.67 -0.90
C SER A 442 3.32 25.80 0.60
N GLN A 443 4.43 25.19 1.03
CA GLN A 443 4.92 25.30 2.39
C GLN A 443 6.44 25.12 2.47
N ILE A 444 7.06 25.85 3.42
CA ILE A 444 8.39 25.53 3.95
C ILE A 444 8.22 24.73 5.24
N SER A 445 8.92 23.61 5.31
CA SER A 445 8.74 22.56 6.33
C SER A 445 10.06 22.29 7.06
N PRO A 446 10.29 22.87 8.25
CA PRO A 446 11.46 22.55 9.08
C PRO A 446 11.34 21.13 9.66
N ARG A 447 12.51 20.49 9.84
CA ARG A 447 12.70 19.17 10.42
C ARG A 447 13.83 19.20 11.43
N LEU A 448 13.62 18.60 12.58
CA LEU A 448 14.62 18.42 13.62
C LEU A 448 14.53 17.02 14.18
N GLY A 449 15.66 16.37 14.37
CA GLY A 449 15.74 15.04 14.97
C GLY A 449 16.99 14.92 15.81
N LEU A 450 16.91 14.14 16.86
CA LEU A 450 17.98 13.84 17.80
C LEU A 450 18.02 12.33 18.03
N VAL A 451 19.20 11.75 17.98
CA VAL A 451 19.45 10.38 18.43
C VAL A 451 20.61 10.43 19.43
N TYR A 452 20.36 9.92 20.63
CA TYR A 452 21.32 9.88 21.71
C TYR A 452 21.55 8.47 22.21
N GLN A 453 22.76 7.98 22.05
CA GLN A 453 23.21 6.67 22.53
C GLN A 453 23.73 6.84 23.97
N LEU A 454 22.87 6.54 24.97
CA LEU A 454 23.23 6.69 26.38
C LEU A 454 24.39 5.77 26.73
N ASP A 455 24.28 4.50 26.29
CA ASP A 455 25.32 3.47 26.37
C ASP A 455 25.15 2.46 25.21
N ASN A 456 25.78 1.29 25.31
CA ASN A 456 25.70 0.25 24.26
C ASN A 456 24.33 -0.47 24.22
N GLN A 457 23.46 -0.26 25.20
CA GLN A 457 22.16 -0.92 25.31
C GLN A 457 20.99 0.05 25.09
N TRP A 458 21.15 1.33 25.45
CA TRP A 458 20.09 2.31 25.44
C TRP A 458 20.28 3.37 24.37
N THR A 459 19.30 3.53 23.50
CA THR A 459 19.22 4.59 22.51
C THR A 459 17.95 5.39 22.74
N LEU A 460 18.07 6.72 22.83
CA LEU A 460 16.97 7.66 22.92
C LEU A 460 16.85 8.40 21.59
N HIS A 461 15.64 8.72 21.20
CA HIS A 461 15.40 9.63 20.08
C HIS A 461 14.28 10.62 20.40
N ALA A 462 14.30 11.77 19.72
CA ALA A 462 13.22 12.73 19.71
C ALA A 462 13.22 13.50 18.38
N GLY A 463 12.06 13.94 17.97
CA GLY A 463 11.91 14.64 16.71
C GLY A 463 10.78 15.66 16.67
N TYR A 464 10.95 16.63 15.77
CA TYR A 464 9.92 17.57 15.35
C TYR A 464 9.88 17.65 13.83
N ALA A 465 8.69 17.60 13.28
CA ALA A 465 8.50 17.79 11.85
C ALA A 465 7.27 18.66 11.57
N ARG A 466 7.43 19.64 10.69
CA ARG A 466 6.31 20.32 10.05
C ARG A 466 6.02 19.65 8.72
N TYR A 467 4.79 19.22 8.48
CA TYR A 467 4.41 18.47 7.29
C TYR A 467 3.46 19.24 6.38
N PHE A 468 3.55 18.95 5.09
CA PHE A 468 2.67 19.42 4.04
C PHE A 468 2.27 18.23 3.18
N SER A 469 0.99 17.87 3.22
CA SER A 469 0.44 16.73 2.49
C SER A 469 -0.70 17.19 1.60
N PRO A 470 -0.45 17.40 0.29
CA PRO A 470 -1.53 17.70 -0.64
C PRO A 470 -2.43 16.47 -0.82
N PRO A 471 -3.73 16.67 -1.14
CA PRO A 471 -4.61 15.56 -1.49
C PRO A 471 -4.06 14.81 -2.69
N ALA A 472 -4.34 13.49 -2.75
CA ALA A 472 -3.90 12.66 -3.86
C ALA A 472 -4.68 13.01 -5.13
N PRO A 473 -4.05 13.38 -6.25
CA PRO A 473 -4.79 13.74 -7.48
C PRO A 473 -5.76 12.66 -7.96
N GLY A 474 -5.43 11.38 -7.73
CA GLY A 474 -6.31 10.26 -8.05
C GLY A 474 -7.55 10.13 -7.14
N LEU A 475 -7.58 10.84 -6.01
CA LEU A 475 -8.70 10.85 -5.05
C LEU A 475 -9.48 12.17 -5.05
N ILE A 476 -9.13 13.13 -5.89
CA ILE A 476 -9.93 14.34 -6.05
C ILE A 476 -11.14 14.01 -6.89
N THR A 477 -12.34 14.26 -6.34
CA THR A 477 -13.56 14.22 -7.16
C THR A 477 -13.59 15.44 -8.05
N THR A 478 -13.81 15.22 -9.33
CA THR A 478 -14.04 16.28 -10.31
C THR A 478 -15.52 16.41 -10.67
N THR A 479 -16.35 15.54 -10.10
CA THR A 479 -17.80 15.52 -10.30
C THR A 479 -18.45 16.81 -9.78
N ASP A 480 -19.24 17.50 -10.61
CA ASP A 480 -20.04 18.64 -10.19
C ASP A 480 -21.30 18.16 -9.46
N LEU A 481 -21.42 18.50 -8.17
CA LEU A 481 -22.59 18.19 -7.36
C LEU A 481 -23.89 18.74 -7.98
N ALA A 482 -23.81 19.87 -8.67
CA ALA A 482 -24.96 20.52 -9.28
C ALA A 482 -25.57 19.68 -10.42
N GLU A 483 -24.79 18.86 -11.11
CA GLU A 483 -25.29 17.98 -12.18
C GLU A 483 -26.26 16.90 -11.67
N PHE A 484 -26.10 16.52 -10.40
CA PHE A 484 -26.94 15.52 -9.74
C PHE A 484 -28.15 16.12 -8.98
N ALA A 485 -28.30 17.45 -8.98
CA ALA A 485 -29.48 18.10 -8.35
C ALA A 485 -30.77 17.63 -8.99
N GLY A 486 -31.79 17.33 -8.18
CA GLY A 486 -33.06 16.80 -8.65
C GLY A 486 -33.03 15.36 -9.15
N THR A 487 -32.01 14.60 -8.76
CA THR A 487 -31.89 13.17 -9.08
C THR A 487 -31.81 12.31 -7.82
N THR A 488 -31.99 11.00 -8.01
CA THR A 488 -31.85 10.01 -6.93
C THR A 488 -30.42 9.87 -6.40
N ASN A 489 -29.42 10.45 -7.07
CA ASN A 489 -28.02 10.55 -6.59
C ASN A 489 -27.65 11.96 -6.11
N GLN A 490 -28.64 12.83 -5.86
CA GLN A 490 -28.36 14.14 -5.25
C GLN A 490 -27.74 13.96 -3.87
N GLN A 491 -26.75 14.79 -3.57
CA GLN A 491 -26.03 14.71 -2.30
C GLN A 491 -26.65 15.60 -1.23
N PRO A 492 -26.56 15.24 0.07
CA PRO A 492 -27.01 16.10 1.15
C PRO A 492 -26.21 17.40 1.17
N GLY A 493 -26.88 18.53 1.03
CA GLY A 493 -26.26 19.85 1.04
C GLY A 493 -25.77 20.31 -0.34
N ASN A 494 -26.05 21.57 -0.65
CA ASN A 494 -25.74 22.19 -1.95
C ASN A 494 -24.39 22.92 -1.96
N SER A 495 -23.62 22.87 -0.87
CA SER A 495 -22.33 23.54 -0.74
C SER A 495 -21.24 22.53 -0.46
N ASN A 496 -20.23 22.55 -1.29
CA ASN A 496 -18.99 21.83 -1.07
C ASN A 496 -17.83 22.81 -1.20
N THR A 497 -16.83 22.68 -0.31
CA THR A 497 -15.61 23.46 -0.35
C THR A 497 -14.50 22.62 -0.96
N ASP A 498 -13.61 23.25 -1.72
CA ASP A 498 -12.47 22.58 -2.33
C ASP A 498 -11.57 21.93 -1.28
N VAL A 499 -11.05 20.75 -1.63
CA VAL A 499 -10.10 20.01 -0.80
C VAL A 499 -8.76 20.75 -0.77
N ARG A 500 -8.17 20.90 0.43
CA ARG A 500 -6.91 21.61 0.68
C ARG A 500 -5.81 20.67 1.11
N ALA A 501 -4.57 21.14 1.01
CA ALA A 501 -3.42 20.44 1.54
C ALA A 501 -3.41 20.45 3.08
N MET A 502 -3.28 19.29 3.69
CA MET A 502 -3.10 19.14 5.13
C MET A 502 -1.76 19.71 5.58
N ARG A 503 -1.78 20.42 6.72
CA ARG A 503 -0.60 20.96 7.41
C ARG A 503 -0.53 20.41 8.81
N GLU A 504 0.61 19.84 9.16
CA GLU A 504 0.78 19.13 10.42
C GLU A 504 2.03 19.60 11.16
N ASN A 505 1.94 19.71 12.49
CA ASN A 505 3.08 19.77 13.39
C ASN A 505 3.12 18.43 14.13
N TYR A 506 4.20 17.70 13.98
CA TYR A 506 4.42 16.37 14.50
C TYR A 506 5.59 16.35 15.48
N TYR A 507 5.42 15.65 16.58
CA TYR A 507 6.41 15.46 17.64
C TYR A 507 6.45 13.98 18.00
N ASP A 508 7.63 13.43 18.17
CA ASP A 508 7.84 12.11 18.74
C ASP A 508 9.01 12.06 19.69
N ALA A 509 9.01 11.07 20.56
CA ALA A 509 10.13 10.71 21.40
C ALA A 509 10.03 9.22 21.75
N GLY A 510 11.16 8.55 21.76
CA GLY A 510 11.18 7.12 22.07
C GLY A 510 12.48 6.66 22.68
N VAL A 511 12.43 5.43 23.15
CA VAL A 511 13.55 4.72 23.76
C VAL A 511 13.63 3.30 23.22
N GLN A 512 14.84 2.89 22.87
CA GLN A 512 15.14 1.52 22.51
C GLN A 512 16.11 0.94 23.53
N TRP A 513 15.82 -0.27 24.01
CA TRP A 513 16.68 -1.03 24.89
C TRP A 513 17.05 -2.38 24.28
N ALA A 514 18.34 -2.61 24.11
CA ALA A 514 18.92 -3.84 23.58
C ALA A 514 19.91 -4.40 24.62
N PRO A 515 19.42 -5.14 25.65
CA PRO A 515 20.26 -5.67 26.74
C PRO A 515 21.33 -6.63 26.25
N ASP A 516 21.06 -7.34 25.15
CA ASP A 516 21.98 -8.23 24.46
C ASP A 516 21.70 -8.27 22.95
N ALA A 517 22.44 -9.08 22.21
CA ALA A 517 22.28 -9.21 20.77
C ALA A 517 20.97 -9.90 20.32
N ASN A 518 20.22 -10.50 21.26
CA ASN A 518 19.04 -11.30 20.95
C ASN A 518 17.72 -10.56 21.19
N LEU A 519 17.69 -9.61 22.12
CA LEU A 519 16.47 -8.90 22.54
C LEU A 519 16.58 -7.42 22.23
N THR A 520 15.53 -6.89 21.58
CA THR A 520 15.35 -5.45 21.40
C THR A 520 13.93 -5.07 21.83
N LEU A 521 13.83 -4.10 22.71
CA LEU A 521 12.55 -3.50 23.13
C LEU A 521 12.52 -2.04 22.71
N GLY A 522 11.39 -1.56 22.24
CA GLY A 522 11.15 -0.17 21.86
C GLY A 522 9.88 0.37 22.49
N LEU A 523 9.90 1.62 22.89
CA LEU A 523 8.73 2.37 23.33
C LEU A 523 8.80 3.76 22.69
N ASP A 524 7.76 4.11 21.92
CA ASP A 524 7.63 5.37 21.22
C ASP A 524 6.34 6.07 21.64
N ALA A 525 6.41 7.38 21.83
CA ALA A 525 5.25 8.24 22.06
C ALA A 525 5.23 9.35 21.04
N TYR A 526 4.05 9.66 20.50
CA TYR A 526 3.90 10.69 19.50
C TYR A 526 2.68 11.60 19.76
N PHE A 527 2.76 12.80 19.22
CA PHE A 527 1.69 13.77 19.23
C PHE A 527 1.70 14.59 17.95
N SER A 528 0.54 14.78 17.33
CA SER A 528 0.42 15.64 16.16
C SER A 528 -0.82 16.54 16.23
N GLN A 529 -0.70 17.70 15.57
CA GLN A 529 -1.77 18.66 15.35
C GLN A 529 -1.84 19.02 13.88
N THR A 530 -3.03 18.88 13.30
CA THR A 530 -3.26 19.13 11.88
C THR A 530 -4.28 20.25 11.66
N ARG A 531 -4.12 20.94 10.53
CA ARG A 531 -5.14 21.78 9.91
C ARG A 531 -5.45 21.23 8.53
N ASP A 532 -6.70 21.39 8.11
CA ASP A 532 -7.20 20.83 6.86
C ASP A 532 -6.90 19.33 6.78
N THR A 533 -7.20 18.62 7.88
CA THR A 533 -6.88 17.19 8.03
C THR A 533 -7.55 16.39 6.93
N LEU A 534 -6.75 15.70 6.11
CA LEU A 534 -7.26 14.87 5.03
C LEU A 534 -7.88 13.58 5.58
N ASP A 535 -8.97 13.17 4.96
CA ASP A 535 -9.60 11.87 5.13
C ASP A 535 -10.27 11.46 3.82
N VAL A 536 -10.66 10.19 3.70
CA VAL A 536 -11.30 9.64 2.50
C VAL A 536 -12.76 9.37 2.78
N GLY A 537 -13.61 9.88 1.91
CA GLY A 537 -15.03 9.58 1.87
C GLY A 537 -15.42 8.91 0.56
N GLN A 538 -16.72 8.83 0.32
CA GLN A 538 -17.27 8.30 -0.91
C GLN A 538 -18.29 9.28 -1.51
N PHE A 539 -18.19 9.52 -2.80
CA PHE A 539 -19.15 10.34 -3.53
C PHE A 539 -20.39 9.52 -3.92
N GLY A 540 -21.50 9.81 -3.28
CA GLY A 540 -22.77 9.14 -3.55
C GLY A 540 -22.75 7.64 -3.26
N THR A 541 -23.66 6.91 -3.85
CA THR A 541 -23.76 5.45 -3.73
C THR A 541 -22.88 4.70 -4.73
N ALA A 542 -22.25 5.40 -5.69
CA ALA A 542 -21.18 4.85 -6.52
C ALA A 542 -19.91 4.68 -5.68
N LEU A 543 -19.15 3.59 -5.89
CA LEU A 543 -17.90 3.30 -5.17
C LEU A 543 -16.74 4.22 -5.64
N ILE A 544 -16.94 5.53 -5.55
CA ILE A 544 -15.94 6.53 -5.91
C ILE A 544 -15.38 7.13 -4.63
N PHE A 545 -14.15 6.71 -4.28
CA PHE A 545 -13.43 7.32 -3.17
C PHE A 545 -12.99 8.74 -3.52
N ALA A 546 -13.09 9.64 -2.54
CA ALA A 546 -12.73 11.04 -2.69
C ALA A 546 -12.14 11.58 -1.39
N ASP A 547 -11.02 12.31 -1.50
CA ASP A 547 -10.46 13.06 -0.37
C ASP A 547 -11.41 14.17 0.09
N PHE A 548 -11.44 14.40 1.39
CA PHE A 548 -12.09 15.55 2.01
C PHE A 548 -11.28 16.07 3.21
N ASN A 549 -11.64 17.24 3.76
CA ASN A 549 -10.95 17.80 4.91
C ASN A 549 -11.86 17.95 6.12
N TYR A 550 -11.34 17.53 7.28
CA TYR A 550 -11.72 18.16 8.55
C TYR A 550 -10.88 19.45 8.76
N GLY A 551 -11.45 20.48 9.39
CA GLY A 551 -10.73 21.72 9.67
C GLY A 551 -9.55 21.54 10.61
N TYR A 552 -9.69 20.64 11.59
CA TYR A 552 -8.68 20.37 12.63
C TYR A 552 -8.60 18.88 12.93
N GLY A 553 -7.37 18.41 13.19
CA GLY A 553 -7.11 17.07 13.70
C GLY A 553 -6.09 17.05 14.84
N ARG A 554 -6.13 16.01 15.65
CA ARG A 554 -5.17 15.70 16.71
C ARG A 554 -5.00 14.21 16.83
N ASN A 555 -3.75 13.74 16.68
CA ASN A 555 -3.41 12.34 16.88
C ASN A 555 -2.35 12.24 17.98
N HIS A 556 -2.47 11.24 18.84
CA HIS A 556 -1.45 10.90 19.82
C HIS A 556 -1.56 9.43 20.20
N GLY A 557 -0.44 8.86 20.55
CA GLY A 557 -0.39 7.48 20.92
C GLY A 557 0.94 7.06 21.51
N VAL A 558 0.98 5.80 21.93
CA VAL A 558 2.16 5.12 22.43
C VAL A 558 2.25 3.75 21.77
N GLU A 559 3.44 3.43 21.28
CA GLU A 559 3.74 2.15 20.64
C GLU A 559 4.79 1.41 21.43
N PHE A 560 4.61 0.11 21.54
CA PHE A 560 5.55 -0.83 22.14
C PHE A 560 5.97 -1.86 21.08
N THR A 561 7.26 -2.15 21.00
CA THR A 561 7.82 -3.19 20.16
C THR A 561 8.75 -4.10 20.95
N ALA A 562 8.70 -5.39 20.67
CA ALA A 562 9.65 -6.36 21.19
C ALA A 562 10.05 -7.34 20.10
N ASN A 563 11.34 -7.52 19.89
CA ASN A 563 11.90 -8.51 18.97
C ASN A 563 12.90 -9.37 19.73
N TRP A 564 12.74 -10.68 19.64
CA TRP A 564 13.63 -11.63 20.26
C TRP A 564 14.03 -12.74 19.29
N GLN A 565 15.34 -12.93 19.17
CA GLN A 565 15.90 -13.98 18.31
C GLN A 565 16.99 -14.73 19.08
N HIS A 566 16.79 -16.03 19.31
CA HIS A 566 17.79 -16.87 19.94
C HIS A 566 17.90 -18.21 19.21
N GLY A 567 19.04 -18.42 18.53
CA GLY A 567 19.29 -19.61 17.73
C GLY A 567 18.21 -19.83 16.65
N PRO A 568 17.46 -20.97 16.71
CA PRO A 568 16.41 -21.28 15.74
C PRO A 568 15.06 -20.60 16.02
N LEU A 569 14.91 -19.90 17.13
CA LEU A 569 13.68 -19.29 17.61
C LEU A 569 13.68 -17.79 17.32
N HIS A 570 12.61 -17.29 16.74
CA HIS A 570 12.34 -15.88 16.56
C HIS A 570 10.93 -15.55 17.06
N ALA A 571 10.77 -14.49 17.84
CA ALA A 571 9.51 -13.98 18.32
C ALA A 571 9.47 -12.45 18.23
N TYR A 572 8.27 -11.92 18.02
CA TYR A 572 8.03 -10.48 18.07
C TYR A 572 6.65 -10.18 18.70
N LEU A 573 6.53 -9.00 19.28
CA LEU A 573 5.30 -8.48 19.83
C LEU A 573 5.24 -6.98 19.61
N ASN A 574 4.14 -6.48 19.06
CA ASN A 574 3.86 -5.08 18.86
C ASN A 574 2.51 -4.74 19.49
N ALA A 575 2.41 -3.57 20.09
CA ALA A 575 1.16 -3.02 20.62
C ALA A 575 1.14 -1.51 20.40
N ALA A 576 -0.02 -0.94 20.10
CA ALA A 576 -0.19 0.50 19.96
C ALA A 576 -1.51 0.92 20.62
N VAL A 577 -1.45 2.02 21.36
CA VAL A 577 -2.62 2.73 21.87
C VAL A 577 -2.69 4.07 21.18
N ASP A 578 -3.73 4.28 20.36
CA ASP A 578 -3.88 5.43 19.50
C ASP A 578 -5.16 6.19 19.80
N MET A 579 -5.11 7.51 19.57
CA MET A 579 -6.29 8.36 19.59
C MET A 579 -6.20 9.42 18.49
N ALA A 580 -6.89 9.17 17.39
CA ALA A 580 -7.05 10.13 16.29
C ALA A 580 -8.44 10.77 16.36
N ARG A 581 -8.46 12.11 16.34
CA ARG A 581 -9.67 12.92 16.44
C ARG A 581 -9.68 14.02 15.42
N ALA A 582 -10.87 14.36 14.93
CA ALA A 582 -11.08 15.50 14.06
C ALA A 582 -12.28 16.35 14.50
N LYS A 583 -12.34 17.56 13.98
CA LYS A 583 -13.42 18.53 14.24
C LYS A 583 -13.60 19.44 13.03
N VAL A 584 -14.86 19.86 12.79
CA VAL A 584 -15.29 20.72 11.68
C VAL A 584 -15.12 20.03 10.33
N ILE A 585 -16.18 19.85 9.57
CA ILE A 585 -16.11 19.38 8.17
C ILE A 585 -15.81 20.59 7.28
N ALA A 586 -14.59 20.71 6.77
CA ALA A 586 -14.13 21.84 5.97
C ALA A 586 -14.43 21.66 4.47
N SER A 587 -14.38 20.41 3.97
CA SER A 587 -14.77 20.07 2.59
C SER A 587 -15.41 18.68 2.57
N GLY A 588 -16.01 18.28 1.44
CA GLY A 588 -16.69 16.97 1.33
C GLY A 588 -17.92 16.86 2.23
N GLN A 589 -18.65 17.95 2.44
CA GLN A 589 -19.82 18.02 3.30
C GLN A 589 -20.89 16.99 2.91
N TYR A 590 -20.92 16.58 1.66
CA TYR A 590 -21.80 15.54 1.13
C TYR A 590 -21.60 14.14 1.74
N ASN A 591 -20.46 13.89 2.40
CA ASN A 591 -20.22 12.62 3.09
C ASN A 591 -21.00 12.47 4.40
N TRP A 592 -21.61 13.54 4.88
CA TRP A 592 -22.21 13.63 6.21
C TRP A 592 -23.63 14.20 6.14
N SER A 593 -24.52 13.71 6.98
CA SER A 593 -25.83 14.33 7.13
C SER A 593 -25.70 15.75 7.71
N PRO A 594 -26.64 16.66 7.46
CA PRO A 594 -26.63 18.01 8.04
C PRO A 594 -26.56 18.01 9.57
N ALA A 595 -27.15 17.01 10.23
CA ALA A 595 -27.10 16.86 11.68
C ALA A 595 -25.68 16.50 12.16
N GLU A 596 -24.98 15.62 11.43
CA GLU A 596 -23.59 15.27 11.73
C GLU A 596 -22.64 16.43 11.46
N VAL A 597 -22.79 17.16 10.35
CA VAL A 597 -22.01 18.37 10.07
C VAL A 597 -22.15 19.36 11.21
N SER A 598 -23.38 19.61 11.70
CA SER A 598 -23.63 20.49 12.84
C SER A 598 -23.00 19.97 14.15
N TYR A 599 -23.12 18.67 14.42
CA TYR A 599 -22.54 18.06 15.61
C TYR A 599 -20.99 18.15 15.59
N ILE A 600 -20.37 17.78 14.47
CA ILE A 600 -18.91 17.77 14.29
C ILE A 600 -18.34 19.20 14.32
N ALA A 601 -19.12 20.24 13.98
CA ALA A 601 -18.71 21.62 14.10
C ALA A 601 -18.33 22.00 15.55
N ASP A 602 -19.03 21.44 16.55
CA ASP A 602 -18.83 21.77 17.96
C ASP A 602 -18.11 20.69 18.77
N HIS A 603 -18.04 19.46 18.24
CA HIS A 603 -17.51 18.31 18.95
C HIS A 603 -16.29 17.68 18.26
N TRP A 604 -15.31 17.25 19.07
CA TRP A 604 -14.23 16.38 18.59
C TRP A 604 -14.77 14.96 18.45
N ILE A 605 -14.71 14.40 17.23
CA ILE A 605 -15.06 13.02 16.98
C ILE A 605 -13.80 12.16 16.83
N LEU A 606 -13.91 10.87 17.07
CA LEU A 606 -12.88 9.90 16.71
C LEU A 606 -12.98 9.59 15.22
N LEU A 607 -11.85 9.39 14.56
CA LEU A 607 -11.83 8.97 13.15
C LEU A 607 -12.31 7.51 13.05
N ASP A 608 -13.00 7.18 11.96
CA ASP A 608 -13.62 5.86 11.75
C ASP A 608 -12.58 4.72 11.70
N HIS A 609 -11.41 4.99 11.13
CA HIS A 609 -10.30 4.07 10.93
C HIS A 609 -9.31 3.98 12.12
N ALA A 610 -9.59 4.61 13.27
CA ALA A 610 -8.68 4.66 14.42
C ALA A 610 -9.17 3.80 15.60
N PRO A 611 -8.87 2.48 15.61
CA PRO A 611 -9.10 1.66 16.80
C PRO A 611 -8.18 2.12 17.93
N ARG A 612 -8.67 2.10 19.17
CA ARG A 612 -7.91 2.59 20.33
C ARG A 612 -6.75 1.70 20.75
N LEU A 613 -6.83 0.41 20.47
CA LEU A 613 -5.80 -0.57 20.82
C LEU A 613 -5.64 -1.53 19.65
N THR A 614 -4.41 -1.68 19.21
CA THR A 614 -4.00 -2.67 18.22
C THR A 614 -2.83 -3.49 18.74
N GLY A 615 -2.68 -4.69 18.23
CA GLY A 615 -1.56 -5.55 18.58
C GLY A 615 -1.29 -6.57 17.49
N SER A 616 -0.03 -6.92 17.34
CA SER A 616 0.41 -8.03 16.49
C SER A 616 1.55 -8.77 17.17
N GLY A 617 1.71 -10.03 16.87
CA GLY A 617 2.83 -10.80 17.40
C GLY A 617 2.95 -12.14 16.71
N GLY A 618 4.11 -12.74 16.83
CA GLY A 618 4.35 -14.04 16.23
C GLY A 618 5.57 -14.74 16.80
N LEU A 619 5.62 -16.04 16.53
CA LEU A 619 6.73 -16.89 16.90
C LEU A 619 6.98 -17.88 15.78
N ASP A 620 8.23 -18.05 15.38
CA ASP A 620 8.66 -19.10 14.47
C ASP A 620 9.85 -19.88 15.03
N TYR A 621 9.84 -21.17 14.80
CA TYR A 621 10.90 -22.09 15.20
C TYR A 621 11.38 -22.91 14.01
N ARG A 622 12.70 -22.95 13.83
CA ARG A 622 13.35 -23.78 12.79
C ARG A 622 13.97 -25.01 13.41
N PHE A 623 13.39 -26.16 13.13
CA PHE A 623 13.91 -27.46 13.55
C PHE A 623 15.16 -27.85 12.77
N ALA A 624 16.01 -28.66 13.39
CA ALA A 624 17.22 -29.21 12.75
C ALA A 624 16.92 -30.04 11.50
N THR A 625 15.71 -30.59 11.40
CA THR A 625 15.19 -31.35 10.23
C THR A 625 14.90 -30.48 9.00
N GLY A 626 15.10 -29.16 9.07
CA GLY A 626 14.71 -28.22 8.02
C GLY A 626 13.21 -27.90 7.98
N THR A 627 12.44 -28.38 8.96
CA THR A 627 11.04 -28.00 9.20
C THR A 627 10.99 -26.64 9.90
N THR A 628 10.04 -25.79 9.54
CA THR A 628 9.71 -24.54 10.25
C THR A 628 8.27 -24.63 10.72
N ALA A 629 7.98 -24.23 11.94
CA ALA A 629 6.62 -24.08 12.45
C ALA A 629 6.48 -22.73 13.13
N GLY A 630 5.35 -22.10 12.98
CA GLY A 630 5.11 -20.78 13.57
C GLY A 630 3.66 -20.39 13.60
N PHE A 631 3.41 -19.31 14.31
CA PHE A 631 2.13 -18.62 14.35
C PHE A 631 2.36 -17.11 14.33
N ASP A 632 1.36 -16.39 13.89
CA ASP A 632 1.20 -14.96 14.16
C ASP A 632 -0.25 -14.67 14.57
N PHE A 633 -0.43 -13.53 15.21
CA PHE A 633 -1.75 -13.01 15.54
C PHE A 633 -1.83 -11.52 15.28
N MET A 634 -3.07 -11.05 15.07
CA MET A 634 -3.45 -9.65 15.02
C MET A 634 -4.65 -9.41 15.93
N TYR A 635 -4.68 -8.24 16.56
CA TYR A 635 -5.75 -7.77 17.43
C TYR A 635 -6.11 -6.33 17.11
N SER A 636 -7.41 -6.03 17.14
CA SER A 636 -7.93 -4.66 17.08
C SER A 636 -9.11 -4.53 18.06
N SER A 637 -9.17 -3.38 18.77
CA SER A 637 -10.31 -3.06 19.65
C SER A 637 -11.58 -2.66 18.89
N GLY A 638 -11.59 -2.68 17.56
CA GLY A 638 -12.69 -2.34 16.68
C GLY A 638 -12.62 -0.89 16.17
N LEU A 639 -13.09 -0.72 14.94
CA LEU A 639 -13.21 0.56 14.26
C LEU A 639 -14.39 1.38 14.80
N ARG A 640 -14.60 2.58 14.27
CA ARG A 640 -15.72 3.43 14.63
C ARG A 640 -16.85 3.35 13.60
N ALA A 641 -18.06 3.63 14.03
CA ALA A 641 -19.27 3.59 13.22
C ALA A 641 -20.37 4.47 13.82
N GLY A 642 -21.51 4.52 13.14
CA GLY A 642 -22.71 5.23 13.56
C GLY A 642 -22.60 6.74 13.43
N PHE A 643 -23.58 7.44 13.94
CA PHE A 643 -23.68 8.90 13.90
C PHE A 643 -22.38 9.55 14.39
N ALA A 644 -21.75 10.35 13.51
CA ALA A 644 -20.49 11.05 13.81
C ALA A 644 -19.42 10.16 14.47
N ASN A 645 -19.29 8.89 14.07
CA ASN A 645 -18.33 7.91 14.58
C ASN A 645 -18.40 7.69 16.11
N THR A 646 -19.56 7.89 16.72
CA THR A 646 -19.74 7.78 18.18
C THR A 646 -19.81 6.35 18.69
N GLN A 647 -20.09 5.39 17.81
CA GLN A 647 -20.17 3.96 18.15
C GLN A 647 -18.83 3.26 17.95
N THR A 648 -18.58 2.20 18.70
CA THR A 648 -17.41 1.32 18.54
C THR A 648 -17.88 -0.02 18.04
N MET A 649 -17.27 -0.51 16.97
CA MET A 649 -17.51 -1.85 16.45
C MET A 649 -16.86 -2.91 17.36
N PRO A 650 -17.28 -4.19 17.29
CA PRO A 650 -16.68 -5.26 18.06
C PRO A 650 -15.17 -5.39 17.80
N GLY A 651 -14.39 -5.53 18.84
CA GLY A 651 -12.98 -5.90 18.76
C GLY A 651 -12.81 -7.33 18.23
N TRP A 652 -11.66 -7.61 17.60
CA TRP A 652 -11.40 -8.91 17.02
C TRP A 652 -9.96 -9.38 17.26
N PHE A 653 -9.78 -10.68 17.20
CA PHE A 653 -8.50 -11.36 17.29
C PHE A 653 -8.40 -12.43 16.19
N GLN A 654 -7.35 -12.37 15.39
CA GLN A 654 -7.05 -13.35 14.35
C GLN A 654 -5.76 -14.09 14.68
N LEU A 655 -5.81 -15.43 14.66
CA LEU A 655 -4.65 -16.31 14.82
C LEU A 655 -4.39 -17.04 13.52
N ASN A 656 -3.14 -17.04 13.06
CA ASN A 656 -2.69 -17.77 11.90
C ASN A 656 -1.59 -18.77 12.30
N LEU A 657 -1.59 -19.96 11.68
CA LEU A 657 -0.61 -21.00 11.93
C LEU A 657 0.07 -21.42 10.64
N SER A 658 1.32 -21.85 10.72
CA SER A 658 1.99 -22.43 9.55
C SER A 658 3.03 -23.50 9.90
N VAL A 659 3.20 -24.45 8.99
CA VAL A 659 4.28 -25.43 9.00
C VAL A 659 4.86 -25.49 7.59
N GLY A 660 6.18 -25.37 7.49
CA GLY A 660 6.92 -25.48 6.24
C GLY A 660 8.04 -26.50 6.33
N ARG A 661 8.33 -27.19 5.23
CA ARG A 661 9.45 -28.13 5.16
C ARG A 661 10.17 -28.07 3.82
N ARG A 662 11.47 -28.18 3.88
CA ARG A 662 12.33 -28.39 2.71
C ARG A 662 12.55 -29.89 2.51
N PHE A 663 12.39 -30.34 1.27
CA PHE A 663 12.67 -31.69 0.82
C PHE A 663 13.77 -31.65 -0.25
N ASP A 664 14.85 -32.34 -0.04
CA ASP A 664 15.91 -32.52 -1.06
C ASP A 664 15.66 -33.85 -1.76
N LEU A 665 15.07 -33.80 -2.96
CA LEU A 665 14.67 -34.95 -3.75
C LEU A 665 15.75 -35.25 -4.80
N PRO A 666 16.26 -36.52 -4.90
CA PRO A 666 17.42 -36.86 -5.73
C PRO A 666 17.29 -36.44 -7.21
N GLU A 667 16.10 -36.59 -7.80
CA GLU A 667 15.85 -36.29 -9.22
C GLU A 667 15.21 -34.91 -9.46
N LEU A 668 14.49 -34.38 -8.48
CA LEU A 668 13.71 -33.15 -8.60
C LEU A 668 14.41 -31.92 -7.97
N GLY A 669 15.53 -32.12 -7.26
CA GLY A 669 16.20 -31.03 -6.54
C GLY A 669 15.44 -30.62 -5.29
N THR A 670 15.60 -29.36 -4.86
CA THR A 670 15.01 -28.85 -3.63
C THR A 670 13.56 -28.40 -3.84
N LEU A 671 12.62 -29.06 -3.16
CA LEU A 671 11.21 -28.71 -3.07
C LEU A 671 10.91 -28.10 -1.69
N HIS A 672 10.20 -27.01 -1.65
CA HIS A 672 9.65 -26.40 -0.43
C HIS A 672 8.13 -26.58 -0.41
N ALA A 673 7.61 -27.17 0.64
CA ALA A 673 6.16 -27.25 0.91
C ALA A 673 5.85 -26.45 2.18
N ARG A 674 4.73 -25.72 2.18
CA ARG A 674 4.22 -24.97 3.33
C ARG A 674 2.71 -25.13 3.40
N LEU A 675 2.22 -25.50 4.58
CA LEU A 675 0.81 -25.49 4.93
C LEU A 675 0.55 -24.31 5.86
N ALA A 676 -0.48 -23.52 5.56
CA ALA A 676 -0.90 -22.38 6.37
C ALA A 676 -2.39 -22.50 6.71
N LEU A 677 -2.75 -22.07 7.91
CA LEU A 677 -4.12 -21.95 8.42
C LEU A 677 -4.33 -20.50 8.84
N VAL A 678 -5.07 -19.74 8.03
CA VAL A 678 -5.41 -18.34 8.28
C VAL A 678 -6.72 -18.29 9.07
N ASN A 679 -6.83 -17.35 10.02
CA ASN A 679 -7.96 -17.23 10.95
C ASN A 679 -8.31 -18.60 11.58
N ALA A 680 -7.33 -19.24 12.21
CA ALA A 680 -7.43 -20.61 12.75
C ALA A 680 -8.60 -20.79 13.71
N LEU A 681 -8.98 -19.75 14.44
CA LEU A 681 -10.10 -19.74 15.38
C LEU A 681 -11.46 -19.53 14.70
N ASP A 682 -11.50 -19.33 13.37
CA ASP A 682 -12.71 -19.05 12.59
C ASP A 682 -13.55 -17.90 13.13
N ARG A 683 -12.89 -16.84 13.59
CA ARG A 683 -13.57 -15.66 14.10
C ARG A 683 -14.30 -14.93 12.98
N VAL A 684 -15.51 -14.46 13.28
CA VAL A 684 -16.20 -13.46 12.45
C VAL A 684 -15.58 -12.11 12.79
N ILE A 685 -15.02 -11.46 11.79
CA ILE A 685 -14.36 -10.15 11.92
C ILE A 685 -15.16 -9.16 11.07
N GLU A 686 -15.87 -8.27 11.72
CA GLU A 686 -16.64 -7.21 11.08
C GLU A 686 -15.75 -5.98 10.90
N LEU A 687 -15.60 -5.52 9.67
CA LEU A 687 -14.78 -4.36 9.29
C LEU A 687 -15.64 -3.10 9.13
N ARG A 688 -16.90 -3.25 8.78
CA ARG A 688 -17.89 -2.17 8.60
C ARG A 688 -19.29 -2.73 8.85
N ASN A 689 -20.15 -1.95 9.50
CA ASN A 689 -21.53 -2.35 9.79
C ASN A 689 -22.59 -1.61 8.93
N GLY A 690 -22.16 -0.84 7.92
CA GLY A 690 -23.04 -0.09 7.03
C GLY A 690 -23.54 1.25 7.61
N THR A 691 -22.96 1.72 8.71
CA THR A 691 -23.29 3.00 9.34
C THR A 691 -22.06 3.91 9.48
N GLY A 692 -22.28 5.20 9.68
CA GLY A 692 -21.20 6.18 9.79
C GLY A 692 -20.78 6.74 8.43
N LEU A 693 -19.50 7.09 8.27
CA LEU A 693 -18.95 7.59 7.02
C LEU A 693 -19.21 6.58 5.90
N GLY A 694 -19.81 7.03 4.80
CA GLY A 694 -20.28 6.15 3.71
C GLY A 694 -21.64 5.48 3.99
N VAL A 695 -22.58 6.20 4.57
CA VAL A 695 -23.97 5.76 4.77
C VAL A 695 -24.55 5.15 3.48
N GLY A 696 -25.20 3.99 3.62
CA GLY A 696 -25.78 3.24 2.49
C GLY A 696 -24.87 2.14 1.93
N LEU A 697 -23.61 2.05 2.40
CA LEU A 697 -22.73 0.94 2.04
C LEU A 697 -23.11 -0.33 2.80
N ALA A 698 -22.93 -1.49 2.15
CA ALA A 698 -23.16 -2.78 2.78
C ALA A 698 -22.17 -3.01 3.96
N PRO A 699 -22.54 -3.81 4.99
CA PRO A 699 -21.59 -4.34 5.94
C PRO A 699 -20.41 -5.05 5.26
N GLN A 700 -19.29 -5.17 5.95
CA GLN A 700 -18.13 -5.90 5.44
C GLN A 700 -17.50 -6.78 6.51
N TYR A 701 -17.14 -7.99 6.09
CA TYR A 701 -16.53 -9.01 6.94
C TYR A 701 -15.23 -9.49 6.31
N ALA A 702 -14.19 -9.63 7.14
CA ALA A 702 -12.93 -10.22 6.71
C ALA A 702 -13.09 -11.75 6.46
N GLN A 703 -12.07 -12.31 5.83
CA GLN A 703 -12.01 -13.73 5.50
C GLN A 703 -12.22 -14.62 6.74
N ARG A 704 -13.08 -15.63 6.59
CA ARG A 704 -13.22 -16.74 7.54
C ARG A 704 -12.01 -17.68 7.45
N ARG A 705 -11.96 -18.74 8.27
CA ARG A 705 -10.86 -19.71 8.28
C ARG A 705 -10.56 -20.24 6.87
N GLY A 706 -9.28 -20.14 6.48
CA GLY A 706 -8.77 -20.67 5.21
C GLY A 706 -7.54 -21.56 5.40
N VAL A 707 -7.42 -22.60 4.61
CA VAL A 707 -6.26 -23.50 4.55
C VAL A 707 -5.58 -23.32 3.21
N TYR A 708 -4.25 -23.21 3.22
CA TYR A 708 -3.44 -22.96 2.01
C TYR A 708 -2.22 -23.86 1.99
N LEU A 709 -1.94 -24.45 0.83
CA LEU A 709 -0.73 -25.23 0.55
C LEU A 709 0.09 -24.50 -0.52
N THR A 710 1.33 -24.18 -0.19
CA THR A 710 2.30 -23.63 -1.15
C THR A 710 3.36 -24.69 -1.47
N LEU A 711 3.56 -24.97 -2.77
CA LEU A 711 4.65 -25.78 -3.27
C LEU A 711 5.57 -24.90 -4.11
N ARG A 712 6.90 -24.95 -3.87
CA ARG A 712 7.90 -24.20 -4.62
C ARG A 712 9.12 -25.04 -4.90
N LYS A 713 9.56 -25.02 -6.15
CA LYS A 713 10.82 -25.61 -6.61
C LYS A 713 11.79 -24.51 -7.02
N ASN A 714 13.05 -24.59 -6.58
CA ASN A 714 14.13 -23.74 -7.07
C ASN A 714 14.93 -24.50 -8.14
N PHE A 715 15.48 -23.81 -9.14
CA PHE A 715 16.27 -24.34 -10.23
C PHE A 715 17.47 -23.46 -10.53
#